data_3804fa4b19409641820e8246f79d28b7
#
_entry.id   3804fa4b19409641820e8246f79d28b7
#
_cell.length_a   1.000
_cell.length_b   1.000
_cell.length_c   1.000
_cell.angle_alpha   90.00
_cell.angle_beta   90.00
_cell.angle_gamma   90.00
#
_symmetry.space_group_name_H-M   'P 1'
#
loop_
_entity.id
_entity.type
_entity.pdbx_description
1 polymer ?
#
loop_
_entity_poly.entity_id
_entity_poly.type
_entity_poly.pdbx_seq_one_letter_code
_entity_poly.pdbx_strand_id
1 'polypeptide(L)'
;METIQQLKQTTLLINETLFLQNSHNILLVFLKKKLLLQRNKAKKTHKCHFRKRITLPVVLIPEAKKQVAVLTKKQMKRNRFFLISLLFASSITVHAQDNAPKDSLTMESMMHNLPEVMIKGSRPIVKVERGMLTYNMPLLIKQLPADNAYEALTHIPGISDATGKISFSGNEVTLIVNGQATTLTQEQLTERLKAMPAAQLAKAEVMLSAPARYHVRGMAINIITKDYAGTNQLSGQVIGGMEQNKYAKGFGDFNISLQRGKFGLDAQYKYIDGYSYGESSRIANHPLGNKRVKYDDETGQKAFGITHSYRLGMNYAFSKNHRLDIAYTGKWDKTCSNSHTTESSISGMHHDSHEYLHNVDVNYSLPFGLTLNGSYTHYRTPQQQILGGTMIVDENTTATERNMTSGSKQTINKWMFTADQTHSLAHGWGLSYGVKGQFASNKSYQTTVNKDGSVLPDGTSSIDINERIWNLYAGFSKQISKAVSVEASVAAEQYHSPIWDKWRVYPTLNALWNINDNHLLNLSFSSNSEFPSYWSTMSNVFYSSTYTEIHGNPDLKPFSYYDVNLMWQIKRRYTLMAFATLMPDYSVQLPYQTTDRMAVIMKETNFNYSNKFGLQASAIFNAGQWLNGNVFVMGTYKHDKSDHFFDLPFDRKKLSVVLGGTASVKLCSTQDLRLILNPFYQTKAIQGVYDISPIFRMNAKLQWSSHDGRWGVRLNGSNIFNNPYDTRSVQGNQDYRMKLNYNWASLTLGVIYKFGGYKEKDVKAVDTSRMGH
;
A
#
# COMPACT_ATOMS: atom_id res chain seq x y z
N MET A 1 37.74 25.51 -34.26
CA MET A 1 36.43 24.91 -34.62
C MET A 1 36.55 23.44 -35.08
N GLU A 2 37.60 23.06 -35.76
CA GLU A 2 37.83 21.67 -36.21
C GLU A 2 38.02 20.65 -35.08
N THR A 3 38.64 21.05 -33.98
CA THR A 3 38.87 20.12 -32.83
C THR A 3 37.58 19.73 -32.10
N ILE A 4 36.57 20.57 -32.09
CA ILE A 4 35.27 20.31 -31.48
C ILE A 4 34.42 19.42 -32.40
N GLN A 5 34.60 19.51 -33.71
CA GLN A 5 33.90 18.67 -34.66
C GLN A 5 34.43 17.23 -34.68
N GLN A 6 35.76 17.06 -34.52
CA GLN A 6 36.39 15.75 -34.37
C GLN A 6 36.01 15.06 -33.06
N LEU A 7 35.92 15.78 -31.94
CA LEU A 7 35.46 15.23 -30.67
C LEU A 7 33.99 14.80 -30.72
N LYS A 8 33.12 15.54 -31.43
CA LYS A 8 31.72 15.12 -31.64
C LYS A 8 31.57 13.87 -32.50
N GLN A 9 32.36 13.74 -33.56
CA GLN A 9 32.35 12.52 -34.40
C GLN A 9 32.88 11.31 -33.66
N THR A 10 33.95 11.45 -32.86
CA THR A 10 34.54 10.36 -32.07
C THR A 10 33.58 9.90 -30.95
N THR A 11 32.84 10.83 -30.34
CA THR A 11 31.84 10.49 -29.31
C THR A 11 30.61 9.80 -29.91
N LEU A 12 30.20 10.16 -31.13
CA LEU A 12 29.12 9.46 -31.85
C LEU A 12 29.52 8.02 -32.22
N LEU A 13 30.72 7.83 -32.74
CA LEU A 13 31.26 6.49 -33.11
C LEU A 13 31.39 5.57 -31.89
N ILE A 14 31.84 6.10 -30.73
CA ILE A 14 31.96 5.32 -29.50
C ILE A 14 30.58 4.92 -28.97
N ASN A 15 29.58 5.80 -29.06
CA ASN A 15 28.22 5.47 -28.64
C ASN A 15 27.51 4.47 -29.56
N GLU A 16 27.72 4.54 -30.87
CA GLU A 16 27.17 3.55 -31.80
C GLU A 16 27.86 2.17 -31.63
N THR A 17 29.18 2.13 -31.41
CA THR A 17 29.89 0.86 -31.20
C THR A 17 29.50 0.19 -29.87
N LEU A 18 29.31 0.96 -28.80
CA LEU A 18 28.80 0.47 -27.51
C LEU A 18 27.34 0.01 -27.58
N PHE A 19 26.50 0.70 -28.38
CA PHE A 19 25.12 0.30 -28.57
C PHE A 19 24.97 -0.99 -29.39
N LEU A 20 25.80 -1.17 -30.43
CA LEU A 20 25.81 -2.37 -31.24
C LEU A 20 26.39 -3.58 -30.50
N GLN A 21 27.42 -3.39 -29.66
CA GLN A 21 28.02 -4.48 -28.87
C GLN A 21 27.08 -4.96 -27.74
N ASN A 22 26.32 -4.05 -27.09
CA ASN A 22 25.32 -4.42 -26.11
C ASN A 22 24.08 -5.07 -26.74
N SER A 23 23.67 -4.64 -27.93
CA SER A 23 22.54 -5.24 -28.67
C SER A 23 22.85 -6.66 -29.13
N HIS A 24 24.12 -6.95 -29.54
CA HIS A 24 24.56 -8.29 -29.92
C HIS A 24 24.59 -9.26 -28.73
N ASN A 25 25.03 -8.81 -27.56
CA ASN A 25 25.05 -9.61 -26.35
C ASN A 25 23.62 -9.93 -25.83
N ILE A 26 22.70 -9.00 -25.94
CA ILE A 26 21.28 -9.22 -25.58
C ILE A 26 20.64 -10.21 -26.56
N LEU A 27 20.92 -10.09 -27.86
CA LEU A 27 20.37 -11.00 -28.89
C LEU A 27 20.91 -12.42 -28.73
N LEU A 28 22.22 -12.58 -28.38
CA LEU A 28 22.85 -13.90 -28.13
C LEU A 28 22.29 -14.58 -26.88
N VAL A 29 21.97 -13.82 -25.83
CA VAL A 29 21.30 -14.33 -24.62
C VAL A 29 19.87 -14.78 -24.93
N PHE A 30 19.13 -14.02 -25.77
CA PHE A 30 17.78 -14.39 -26.22
C PHE A 30 17.79 -15.65 -27.10
N LEU A 31 18.72 -15.76 -28.03
CA LEU A 31 18.85 -16.93 -28.91
C LEU A 31 19.28 -18.20 -28.16
N LYS A 32 20.23 -18.10 -27.22
CA LYS A 32 20.58 -19.21 -26.33
C LYS A 32 19.42 -19.66 -25.43
N LYS A 33 18.63 -18.72 -24.94
CA LYS A 33 17.43 -19.03 -24.12
C LYS A 33 16.31 -19.68 -24.96
N LYS A 34 16.13 -19.25 -26.22
CA LYS A 34 15.14 -19.85 -27.14
C LYS A 34 15.47 -21.31 -27.49
N LEU A 35 16.73 -21.62 -27.66
CA LEU A 35 17.23 -23.00 -27.90
C LEU A 35 17.06 -23.91 -26.67
N LEU A 36 17.27 -23.37 -25.46
CA LEU A 36 17.02 -24.08 -24.19
C LEU A 36 15.56 -24.33 -23.93
N LEU A 37 14.67 -23.37 -24.28
CA LEU A 37 13.20 -23.51 -24.16
C LEU A 37 12.61 -24.52 -25.15
N GLN A 38 13.16 -24.65 -26.36
CA GLN A 38 12.73 -25.68 -27.30
C GLN A 38 13.17 -27.11 -26.86
N ARG A 39 14.31 -27.22 -26.18
CA ARG A 39 14.78 -28.52 -25.61
C ARG A 39 13.97 -28.96 -24.37
N ASN A 40 13.38 -28.01 -23.64
CA ASN A 40 12.57 -28.31 -22.45
C ASN A 40 11.06 -28.49 -22.73
N LYS A 41 10.54 -28.10 -23.90
CA LYS A 41 9.14 -28.37 -24.31
C LYS A 41 8.87 -29.84 -24.62
N ALA A 42 9.92 -30.65 -24.84
CA ALA A 42 9.81 -32.10 -25.07
C ALA A 42 9.70 -32.96 -23.79
N LYS A 43 9.71 -32.33 -22.58
CA LYS A 43 9.67 -33.06 -21.28
C LYS A 43 8.84 -32.35 -20.23
N LYS A 44 7.58 -31.98 -20.52
CA LYS A 44 6.64 -31.56 -19.46
C LYS A 44 5.19 -31.92 -19.79
N THR A 45 4.88 -33.17 -19.64
CA THR A 45 3.62 -33.63 -19.04
C THR A 45 4.07 -34.64 -17.99
N HIS A 46 3.92 -34.27 -16.69
CA HIS A 46 3.49 -35.22 -15.65
C HIS A 46 3.65 -34.62 -14.25
N LYS A 47 2.51 -34.51 -13.58
CA LYS A 47 2.17 -34.82 -12.18
C LYS A 47 3.29 -34.74 -11.12
N CYS A 48 3.05 -33.88 -10.13
CA CYS A 48 3.57 -34.07 -8.77
C CYS A 48 3.16 -35.45 -8.24
N HIS A 49 4.07 -36.38 -8.26
CA HIS A 49 3.99 -37.61 -7.49
C HIS A 49 5.31 -37.93 -6.83
N PHE A 50 5.22 -38.24 -5.56
CA PHE A 50 6.25 -38.78 -4.68
C PHE A 50 7.09 -39.87 -5.31
N ARG A 51 8.42 -39.82 -5.15
CA ARG A 51 9.22 -40.96 -4.70
C ARG A 51 10.68 -40.63 -4.40
N LYS A 52 11.02 -40.97 -3.18
CA LYS A 52 12.24 -41.48 -2.50
C LYS A 52 13.55 -41.61 -3.29
N ARG A 53 14.59 -41.18 -2.55
CA ARG A 53 15.99 -41.70 -2.46
C ARG A 53 16.84 -41.72 -3.72
N ILE A 54 17.98 -41.03 -3.60
CA ILE A 54 19.33 -41.69 -3.74
C ILE A 54 20.37 -40.72 -3.17
N THR A 55 21.20 -41.25 -2.31
CA THR A 55 22.39 -40.70 -1.67
C THR A 55 23.62 -40.73 -2.60
N LEU A 56 24.61 -39.85 -2.28
CA LEU A 56 26.05 -39.89 -2.55
C LEU A 56 26.59 -39.13 -3.78
N PRO A 57 27.90 -38.74 -3.72
CA PRO A 57 28.67 -38.11 -2.65
C PRO A 57 29.28 -36.74 -3.04
N VAL A 58 29.80 -36.08 -2.02
CA VAL A 58 30.60 -34.86 -2.07
C VAL A 58 31.99 -35.13 -2.62
N VAL A 59 32.48 -34.31 -3.57
CA VAL A 59 33.90 -34.04 -3.76
C VAL A 59 34.12 -32.58 -4.13
N LEU A 60 34.75 -31.89 -3.19
CA LEU A 60 35.63 -30.72 -3.22
C LEU A 60 35.84 -29.94 -4.53
N ILE A 61 35.53 -28.63 -4.48
CA ILE A 61 36.47 -27.55 -4.87
C ILE A 61 36.02 -26.24 -4.22
N PRO A 62 36.71 -25.72 -3.16
CA PRO A 62 36.30 -24.51 -2.45
C PRO A 62 36.89 -23.18 -2.94
N GLU A 63 37.87 -23.11 -3.83
CA GLU A 63 38.62 -21.86 -4.03
C GLU A 63 38.16 -20.94 -5.16
N ALA A 64 37.46 -21.44 -6.17
CA ALA A 64 37.06 -20.62 -7.32
C ALA A 64 35.85 -19.69 -7.05
N LYS A 65 35.01 -19.98 -6.06
CA LYS A 65 33.83 -19.19 -5.74
C LYS A 65 34.12 -17.93 -4.92
N LYS A 66 35.19 -17.88 -4.15
CA LYS A 66 35.55 -16.68 -3.35
C LYS A 66 36.10 -15.52 -4.18
N GLN A 67 36.81 -15.79 -5.26
CA GLN A 67 37.38 -14.73 -6.11
C GLN A 67 36.34 -14.04 -6.99
N VAL A 68 35.32 -14.75 -7.48
CA VAL A 68 34.23 -14.17 -8.29
C VAL A 68 33.30 -13.29 -7.47
N ALA A 69 33.04 -13.65 -6.21
CA ALA A 69 32.19 -12.87 -5.32
C ALA A 69 32.85 -11.54 -4.87
N VAL A 70 34.17 -11.49 -4.75
CA VAL A 70 34.92 -10.29 -4.38
C VAL A 70 35.04 -9.33 -5.56
N LEU A 71 35.20 -9.83 -6.78
CA LEU A 71 35.25 -9.00 -7.99
C LEU A 71 33.92 -8.34 -8.33
N THR A 72 32.81 -9.05 -8.18
CA THR A 72 31.45 -8.47 -8.40
C THR A 72 31.07 -7.43 -7.35
N LYS A 73 31.44 -7.62 -6.09
CA LYS A 73 31.19 -6.63 -5.03
C LYS A 73 32.03 -5.34 -5.21
N LYS A 74 33.24 -5.46 -5.72
CA LYS A 74 34.13 -4.31 -5.97
C LYS A 74 33.71 -3.51 -7.22
N GLN A 75 33.17 -4.17 -8.23
CA GLN A 75 32.66 -3.52 -9.44
C GLN A 75 31.32 -2.80 -9.20
N MET A 76 30.43 -3.38 -8.38
CA MET A 76 29.16 -2.70 -8.01
C MET A 76 29.38 -1.48 -7.12
N LYS A 77 30.38 -1.47 -6.22
CA LYS A 77 30.72 -0.26 -5.44
C LYS A 77 31.29 0.87 -6.30
N ARG A 78 32.03 0.58 -7.37
CA ARG A 78 32.63 1.59 -8.24
C ARG A 78 31.61 2.25 -9.18
N ASN A 79 30.60 1.50 -9.62
CA ASN A 79 29.52 2.04 -10.45
C ASN A 79 28.49 2.84 -9.65
N ARG A 80 28.35 2.62 -8.33
CA ARG A 80 27.49 3.43 -7.46
C ARG A 80 27.98 4.85 -7.28
N PHE A 81 29.28 5.08 -7.29
CA PHE A 81 29.85 6.43 -7.18
C PHE A 81 29.75 7.24 -8.49
N PHE A 82 29.72 6.58 -9.64
CA PHE A 82 29.66 7.26 -10.94
C PHE A 82 28.26 7.78 -11.31
N LEU A 83 27.20 7.12 -10.85
CA LEU A 83 25.81 7.58 -11.08
C LEU A 83 25.43 8.77 -10.19
N ILE A 84 25.98 8.86 -8.99
CA ILE A 84 25.73 9.98 -8.07
C ILE A 84 26.48 11.24 -8.49
N SER A 85 27.69 11.11 -9.07
CA SER A 85 28.46 12.25 -9.57
C SER A 85 27.90 12.85 -10.86
N LEU A 86 27.14 12.10 -11.69
CA LEU A 86 26.49 12.66 -12.89
C LEU A 86 25.23 13.49 -12.57
N LEU A 87 24.60 13.26 -11.42
CA LEU A 87 23.41 14.01 -10.99
C LEU A 87 23.75 15.34 -10.28
N PHE A 88 24.98 15.50 -9.79
CA PHE A 88 25.43 16.73 -9.11
C PHE A 88 26.26 17.69 -9.97
N ALA A 89 26.71 17.27 -11.17
CA ALA A 89 27.56 18.09 -12.02
C ALA A 89 26.81 18.99 -13.02
N SER A 90 25.46 19.00 -13.01
CA SER A 90 24.66 19.79 -13.96
C SER A 90 24.02 21.05 -13.36
N SER A 91 24.42 21.46 -12.17
CA SER A 91 23.93 22.70 -11.55
C SER A 91 25.04 23.72 -11.40
N ILE A 92 25.44 24.39 -12.45
CA ILE A 92 26.04 25.74 -12.39
C ILE A 92 26.08 26.35 -13.82
N THR A 93 25.58 27.58 -13.89
CA THR A 93 25.69 28.64 -14.91
C THR A 93 24.70 28.61 -16.09
N VAL A 94 23.65 29.40 -15.91
CA VAL A 94 23.05 30.16 -17.01
C VAL A 94 23.23 31.64 -16.66
N HIS A 95 24.09 32.31 -17.40
CA HIS A 95 24.19 33.78 -17.44
C HIS A 95 23.11 34.31 -18.39
N ALA A 96 22.25 35.16 -17.91
CA ALA A 96 21.36 35.97 -18.73
C ALA A 96 22.17 37.08 -19.44
N GLN A 97 22.08 37.13 -20.76
CA GLN A 97 22.46 38.31 -21.52
C GLN A 97 21.20 38.97 -22.04
N ASP A 98 20.92 40.16 -21.49
CA ASP A 98 19.97 41.11 -22.04
C ASP A 98 20.52 41.70 -23.35
N ASN A 99 19.75 41.57 -24.43
CA ASN A 99 19.83 42.47 -25.57
C ASN A 99 18.42 42.77 -26.08
N ALA A 100 17.92 43.93 -25.72
CA ALA A 100 16.71 44.51 -26.27
C ALA A 100 17.04 45.41 -27.44
N PRO A 101 16.35 45.27 -28.58
CA PRO A 101 16.30 46.35 -29.58
C PRO A 101 15.14 47.31 -29.25
N LYS A 102 15.50 48.58 -29.17
CA LYS A 102 14.54 49.69 -29.15
C LYS A 102 13.97 49.90 -30.55
N ASP A 103 12.67 49.68 -30.71
CA ASP A 103 11.91 50.32 -31.79
C ASP A 103 10.68 50.99 -31.21
N SER A 104 10.58 52.29 -31.52
CA SER A 104 9.49 53.17 -31.13
C SER A 104 8.25 52.88 -32.00
N LEU A 105 7.23 52.30 -31.43
CA LEU A 105 5.91 52.19 -32.04
C LEU A 105 4.95 53.21 -31.42
N THR A 106 4.30 53.95 -32.32
CA THR A 106 3.34 55.02 -32.00
C THR A 106 2.06 54.48 -31.37
N MET A 107 1.47 55.27 -30.46
CA MET A 107 0.35 54.96 -29.60
C MET A 107 -0.95 54.55 -30.31
N GLU A 108 -1.09 54.82 -31.61
CA GLU A 108 -2.27 54.52 -32.43
C GLU A 108 -2.31 53.08 -32.98
N SER A 109 -1.17 52.41 -33.11
CA SER A 109 -1.09 51.00 -33.48
C SER A 109 -1.38 50.01 -32.33
N MET A 110 -1.40 50.52 -31.10
CA MET A 110 -1.66 49.69 -29.89
C MET A 110 -3.15 49.44 -29.62
N MET A 111 -4.07 50.18 -30.27
CA MET A 111 -5.53 50.02 -30.02
C MET A 111 -6.20 48.91 -30.83
N HIS A 112 -5.54 48.29 -31.79
CA HIS A 112 -6.18 47.30 -32.65
C HIS A 112 -5.73 45.83 -32.48
N ASN A 113 -4.76 45.55 -31.58
CA ASN A 113 -4.31 44.19 -31.31
C ASN A 113 -4.01 44.00 -29.83
N LEU A 114 -5.02 44.14 -28.97
CA LEU A 114 -4.96 43.51 -27.64
C LEU A 114 -5.16 42.00 -27.88
N PRO A 115 -4.16 41.15 -27.63
CA PRO A 115 -4.44 39.72 -27.63
C PRO A 115 -5.45 39.46 -26.51
N GLU A 116 -6.55 38.79 -26.92
CA GLU A 116 -7.55 38.32 -25.98
C GLU A 116 -6.81 37.54 -24.87
N VAL A 117 -6.62 38.15 -23.70
CA VAL A 117 -6.01 37.50 -22.55
C VAL A 117 -7.02 36.45 -22.09
N MET A 118 -6.93 35.29 -22.71
CA MET A 118 -7.66 34.10 -22.26
C MET A 118 -7.11 33.73 -20.88
N ILE A 119 -7.74 34.23 -19.82
CA ILE A 119 -7.47 33.78 -18.45
C ILE A 119 -7.88 32.32 -18.41
N LYS A 120 -6.98 31.42 -18.77
CA LYS A 120 -7.13 29.99 -18.49
C LYS A 120 -7.09 29.82 -16.99
N GLY A 121 -8.22 29.97 -16.32
CA GLY A 121 -8.38 29.57 -14.93
C GLY A 121 -8.04 28.10 -14.80
N SER A 122 -6.83 27.79 -14.34
CA SER A 122 -6.44 26.39 -14.07
C SER A 122 -7.32 25.88 -12.93
N ARG A 123 -8.12 24.85 -13.20
CA ARG A 123 -8.90 24.18 -12.14
C ARG A 123 -7.93 23.67 -11.08
N PRO A 124 -8.16 23.96 -9.80
CA PRO A 124 -7.29 23.47 -8.73
C PRO A 124 -7.35 21.94 -8.65
N ILE A 125 -6.19 21.30 -8.39
CA ILE A 125 -6.09 19.85 -8.19
C ILE A 125 -6.82 19.44 -6.90
N VAL A 126 -6.74 20.26 -5.86
CA VAL A 126 -7.37 20.03 -4.58
C VAL A 126 -8.35 21.15 -4.26
N LYS A 127 -9.50 20.78 -3.74
CA LYS A 127 -10.51 21.66 -3.16
C LYS A 127 -10.90 21.12 -1.80
N VAL A 128 -11.41 21.97 -0.93
CA VAL A 128 -12.08 21.53 0.29
C VAL A 128 -13.57 21.63 0.07
N GLU A 129 -14.25 20.50 0.16
CA GLU A 129 -15.70 20.39 0.02
C GLU A 129 -16.25 19.67 1.27
N ARG A 130 -17.16 20.29 2.00
CA ARG A 130 -17.79 19.71 3.22
C ARG A 130 -16.78 19.19 4.26
N GLY A 131 -15.70 19.93 4.51
CA GLY A 131 -14.66 19.53 5.47
C GLY A 131 -13.70 18.42 4.98
N MET A 132 -13.81 18.01 3.72
CA MET A 132 -12.97 16.98 3.10
C MET A 132 -12.03 17.59 2.07
N LEU A 133 -10.79 17.08 1.99
CA LEU A 133 -9.87 17.41 0.92
C LEU A 133 -10.24 16.61 -0.33
N THR A 134 -10.87 17.26 -1.29
CA THR A 134 -11.32 16.64 -2.54
C THR A 134 -10.27 16.87 -3.63
N TYR A 135 -9.58 15.81 -4.02
CA TYR A 135 -8.62 15.80 -5.12
C TYR A 135 -9.30 15.47 -6.45
N ASN A 136 -9.04 16.28 -7.47
CA ASN A 136 -9.43 15.99 -8.86
C ASN A 136 -8.42 14.97 -9.42
N MET A 137 -8.79 13.71 -9.44
CA MET A 137 -7.88 12.63 -9.85
C MET A 137 -7.46 12.70 -11.31
N PRO A 138 -8.31 13.04 -12.29
CA PRO A 138 -7.87 13.27 -13.68
C PRO A 138 -6.76 14.33 -13.80
N LEU A 139 -6.88 15.46 -13.08
CA LEU A 139 -5.85 16.50 -13.10
C LEU A 139 -4.56 16.05 -12.38
N LEU A 140 -4.67 15.34 -11.27
CA LEU A 140 -3.52 14.79 -10.56
C LEU A 140 -2.78 13.77 -11.42
N ILE A 141 -3.50 12.82 -12.04
CA ILE A 141 -2.94 11.78 -12.90
C ILE A 141 -2.29 12.38 -14.16
N LYS A 142 -2.82 13.49 -14.69
CA LYS A 142 -2.19 14.21 -15.80
C LYS A 142 -0.82 14.78 -15.44
N GLN A 143 -0.64 15.24 -14.20
CA GLN A 143 0.63 15.77 -13.70
C GLN A 143 1.57 14.65 -13.20
N LEU A 144 1.01 13.68 -12.49
CA LEU A 144 1.69 12.53 -11.89
C LEU A 144 1.02 11.25 -12.42
N PRO A 145 1.46 10.72 -13.58
CA PRO A 145 0.84 9.56 -14.18
C PRO A 145 0.87 8.33 -13.30
N ALA A 146 -0.27 7.66 -13.19
CA ALA A 146 -0.48 6.44 -12.47
C ALA A 146 -1.17 5.39 -13.35
N ASP A 147 -0.88 4.12 -13.14
CA ASP A 147 -1.44 3.02 -13.91
C ASP A 147 -2.76 2.50 -13.32
N ASN A 148 -2.84 2.50 -12.00
CA ASN A 148 -3.99 2.00 -11.26
C ASN A 148 -4.41 2.98 -10.15
N ALA A 149 -5.58 2.72 -9.58
CA ALA A 149 -6.15 3.58 -8.57
C ALA A 149 -5.29 3.66 -7.29
N TYR A 150 -4.68 2.56 -6.88
CA TYR A 150 -3.82 2.53 -5.69
C TYR A 150 -2.60 3.45 -5.86
N GLU A 151 -1.89 3.33 -6.98
CA GLU A 151 -0.75 4.20 -7.29
C GLU A 151 -1.17 5.68 -7.37
N ALA A 152 -2.32 5.96 -7.98
CA ALA A 152 -2.83 7.33 -8.06
C ALA A 152 -3.08 7.96 -6.66
N LEU A 153 -3.49 7.17 -5.67
CA LEU A 153 -3.65 7.64 -4.30
C LEU A 153 -2.31 7.98 -3.65
N THR A 154 -1.24 7.22 -3.91
CA THR A 154 0.10 7.52 -3.33
C THR A 154 0.71 8.81 -3.87
N HIS A 155 0.15 9.38 -4.94
CA HIS A 155 0.53 10.70 -5.46
C HIS A 155 -0.12 11.87 -4.69
N ILE A 156 -1.08 11.60 -3.82
CA ILE A 156 -1.70 12.63 -2.96
C ILE A 156 -0.69 13.02 -1.87
N PRO A 157 -0.42 14.33 -1.67
CA PRO A 157 0.54 14.79 -0.67
C PRO A 157 0.21 14.29 0.74
N GLY A 158 1.19 13.72 1.42
CA GLY A 158 1.05 13.18 2.77
C GLY A 158 0.59 11.71 2.82
N ILE A 159 0.24 11.12 1.69
CA ILE A 159 -0.02 9.68 1.61
C ILE A 159 1.30 8.92 1.40
N SER A 160 1.45 7.82 2.13
CA SER A 160 2.60 6.90 2.05
C SER A 160 2.11 5.46 2.11
N ASP A 161 2.80 4.57 1.41
CA ASP A 161 2.62 3.11 1.45
C ASP A 161 3.91 2.38 1.88
N ALA A 162 4.83 3.08 2.51
CA ALA A 162 6.17 2.58 2.85
C ALA A 162 6.15 1.31 3.73
N THR A 163 5.09 1.09 4.48
CA THR A 163 4.86 -0.10 5.32
C THR A 163 4.02 -1.18 4.62
N GLY A 164 3.64 -0.98 3.34
CA GLY A 164 2.75 -1.86 2.60
C GLY A 164 1.25 -1.55 2.79
N LYS A 165 0.91 -0.59 3.64
CA LYS A 165 -0.44 -0.07 3.85
C LYS A 165 -0.49 1.42 3.56
N ILE A 166 -1.61 1.90 3.01
CA ILE A 166 -1.82 3.34 2.82
C ILE A 166 -1.98 4.00 4.19
N SER A 167 -1.14 5.01 4.42
CA SER A 167 -1.21 5.87 5.59
C SER A 167 -1.25 7.34 5.17
N PHE A 168 -1.87 8.18 5.99
CA PHE A 168 -1.85 9.62 5.86
C PHE A 168 -1.33 10.21 7.17
N SER A 169 -0.27 11.01 7.07
CA SER A 169 0.37 11.59 8.27
C SER A 169 0.76 10.56 9.34
N GLY A 170 1.23 9.38 8.90
CA GLY A 170 1.65 8.29 9.78
C GLY A 170 0.52 7.52 10.47
N ASN A 171 -0.74 7.86 10.21
CA ASN A 171 -1.91 7.12 10.67
C ASN A 171 -2.47 6.26 9.54
N GLU A 172 -2.89 5.04 9.87
CA GLU A 172 -3.57 4.15 8.93
C GLU A 172 -4.88 4.76 8.47
N VAL A 173 -5.21 4.60 7.18
CA VAL A 173 -6.38 5.21 6.55
C VAL A 173 -7.33 4.14 6.07
N THR A 174 -8.61 4.28 6.40
CA THR A 174 -9.66 3.39 5.88
C THR A 174 -10.02 3.79 4.44
N LEU A 175 -9.96 2.83 3.52
CA LEU A 175 -10.36 3.04 2.12
C LEU A 175 -11.85 2.77 1.94
N ILE A 176 -12.52 3.60 1.17
CA ILE A 176 -13.94 3.49 0.80
C ILE A 176 -14.06 3.69 -0.71
N VAL A 177 -15.00 3.05 -1.35
CA VAL A 177 -15.27 3.23 -2.78
C VAL A 177 -16.70 3.69 -2.99
N ASN A 178 -16.88 4.84 -3.65
CA ASN A 178 -18.19 5.46 -3.95
C ASN A 178 -19.06 5.70 -2.71
N GLY A 179 -18.42 5.99 -1.57
CA GLY A 179 -19.13 6.26 -0.31
C GLY A 179 -19.73 5.05 0.37
N GLN A 180 -19.42 3.84 -0.10
CA GLN A 180 -20.06 2.62 0.37
C GLN A 180 -19.14 1.81 1.30
N ALA A 181 -19.68 1.40 2.44
CA ALA A 181 -19.07 0.38 3.27
C ALA A 181 -19.13 -0.99 2.58
N THR A 182 -18.12 -1.81 2.79
CA THR A 182 -18.03 -3.18 2.25
C THR A 182 -17.57 -4.15 3.33
N THR A 183 -17.83 -5.43 3.15
CA THR A 183 -17.31 -6.49 4.03
C THR A 183 -15.89 -6.94 3.67
N LEU A 184 -15.32 -6.40 2.58
CA LEU A 184 -13.91 -6.61 2.23
C LEU A 184 -12.99 -6.00 3.29
N THR A 185 -11.87 -6.66 3.56
CA THR A 185 -10.81 -6.09 4.41
C THR A 185 -10.06 -4.98 3.65
N GLN A 186 -9.27 -4.19 4.37
CA GLN A 186 -8.47 -3.12 3.73
C GLN A 186 -7.43 -3.68 2.76
N GLU A 187 -6.87 -4.85 3.05
CA GLU A 187 -5.95 -5.56 2.16
C GLU A 187 -6.64 -6.01 0.88
N GLN A 188 -7.84 -6.61 0.99
CA GLN A 188 -8.64 -7.03 -0.15
C GLN A 188 -9.08 -5.83 -1.00
N LEU A 189 -9.43 -4.72 -0.36
CA LEU A 189 -9.79 -3.49 -1.04
C LEU A 189 -8.56 -2.85 -1.74
N THR A 190 -7.39 -2.91 -1.11
CA THR A 190 -6.11 -2.49 -1.72
C THR A 190 -5.81 -3.29 -3.00
N GLU A 191 -5.98 -4.61 -2.98
CA GLU A 191 -5.80 -5.43 -4.17
C GLU A 191 -6.82 -5.11 -5.27
N ARG A 192 -8.06 -4.80 -4.90
CA ARG A 192 -9.06 -4.27 -5.84
C ARG A 192 -8.61 -2.96 -6.49
N LEU A 193 -8.05 -2.01 -5.72
CA LEU A 193 -7.57 -0.74 -6.25
C LEU A 193 -6.32 -0.89 -7.13
N LYS A 194 -5.46 -1.86 -6.85
CA LYS A 194 -4.33 -2.20 -7.71
C LYS A 194 -4.76 -2.81 -9.05
N ALA A 195 -5.95 -3.42 -9.11
CA ALA A 195 -6.55 -3.92 -10.33
C ALA A 195 -7.39 -2.86 -11.09
N MET A 196 -7.80 -1.77 -10.43
CA MET A 196 -8.63 -0.71 -11.01
C MET A 196 -7.76 0.28 -11.80
N PRO A 197 -8.04 0.55 -13.10
CA PRO A 197 -7.33 1.57 -13.85
C PRO A 197 -7.44 2.96 -13.22
N ALA A 198 -6.35 3.72 -13.15
CA ALA A 198 -6.35 5.09 -12.64
C ALA A 198 -7.32 6.00 -13.42
N ALA A 199 -7.52 5.73 -14.72
CA ALA A 199 -8.44 6.47 -15.57
C ALA A 199 -9.91 6.39 -15.14
N GLN A 200 -10.30 5.39 -14.36
CA GLN A 200 -11.66 5.28 -13.81
C GLN A 200 -11.93 6.25 -12.64
N LEU A 201 -10.88 6.84 -12.07
CA LEU A 201 -11.02 7.76 -10.94
C LEU A 201 -11.57 9.11 -11.38
N ALA A 202 -12.57 9.61 -10.65
CA ALA A 202 -13.06 10.98 -10.76
C ALA A 202 -12.47 11.86 -9.66
N LYS A 203 -12.59 11.43 -8.41
CA LYS A 203 -12.17 12.17 -7.23
C LYS A 203 -11.61 11.22 -6.16
N ALA A 204 -10.76 11.76 -5.28
CA ALA A 204 -10.42 11.14 -4.01
C ALA A 204 -10.72 12.16 -2.89
N GLU A 205 -11.55 11.79 -1.95
CA GLU A 205 -11.93 12.63 -0.81
C GLU A 205 -11.16 12.13 0.41
N VAL A 206 -10.18 12.91 0.84
CA VAL A 206 -9.39 12.63 2.05
C VAL A 206 -10.12 13.26 3.24
N MET A 207 -10.56 12.42 4.15
CA MET A 207 -11.30 12.79 5.37
C MET A 207 -10.36 12.60 6.57
N LEU A 208 -10.05 13.67 7.28
CA LEU A 208 -9.29 13.61 8.53
C LEU A 208 -10.10 12.97 9.66
N SER A 209 -11.42 13.09 9.58
CA SER A 209 -12.39 12.40 10.41
C SER A 209 -13.58 12.02 9.53
N ALA A 210 -13.79 10.73 9.32
CA ALA A 210 -14.87 10.24 8.50
C ALA A 210 -16.23 10.45 9.23
N PRO A 211 -17.19 11.18 8.63
CA PRO A 211 -18.53 11.28 9.18
C PRO A 211 -19.20 9.90 9.31
N ALA A 212 -20.03 9.72 10.34
CA ALA A 212 -20.63 8.43 10.67
C ALA A 212 -21.46 7.80 9.54
N ARG A 213 -21.96 8.62 8.59
CA ARG A 213 -22.72 8.15 7.41
C ARG A 213 -21.94 7.22 6.47
N TYR A 214 -20.61 7.18 6.58
CA TYR A 214 -19.79 6.26 5.81
C TYR A 214 -19.59 4.88 6.48
N HIS A 215 -20.11 4.70 7.69
CA HIS A 215 -19.96 3.50 8.53
C HIS A 215 -18.51 3.07 8.76
N VAL A 216 -17.58 3.99 8.58
CA VAL A 216 -16.16 3.87 8.91
C VAL A 216 -15.78 4.97 9.89
N ARG A 217 -14.62 4.84 10.53
CA ARG A 217 -14.18 5.73 11.60
C ARG A 217 -12.72 6.11 11.42
N GLY A 218 -12.30 7.18 12.09
CA GLY A 218 -10.95 7.71 11.95
C GLY A 218 -10.74 8.40 10.62
N MET A 219 -9.51 8.41 10.15
CA MET A 219 -9.16 8.92 8.83
C MET A 219 -9.64 7.98 7.73
N ALA A 220 -10.16 8.53 6.64
CA ALA A 220 -10.60 7.73 5.50
C ALA A 220 -10.32 8.41 4.17
N ILE A 221 -10.20 7.62 3.11
CA ILE A 221 -10.16 8.10 1.73
C ILE A 221 -11.31 7.47 0.98
N ASN A 222 -12.25 8.31 0.54
CA ASN A 222 -13.34 7.89 -0.33
C ASN A 222 -12.94 8.07 -1.79
N ILE A 223 -12.86 6.97 -2.50
CA ILE A 223 -12.48 6.90 -3.91
C ILE A 223 -13.75 6.94 -4.74
N ILE A 224 -13.94 8.02 -5.50
CA ILE A 224 -15.11 8.20 -6.35
C ILE A 224 -14.71 7.87 -7.79
N THR A 225 -15.40 6.91 -8.39
CA THR A 225 -15.22 6.53 -9.79
C THR A 225 -16.04 7.45 -10.71
N LYS A 226 -15.64 7.52 -11.97
CA LYS A 226 -16.38 8.29 -12.99
C LYS A 226 -17.77 7.68 -13.20
N ASP A 227 -18.78 8.53 -13.25
CA ASP A 227 -20.13 8.15 -13.63
C ASP A 227 -20.33 8.41 -15.12
N TYR A 228 -20.68 7.37 -15.84
CA TYR A 228 -20.95 7.40 -17.28
C TYR A 228 -22.43 7.22 -17.61
N ALA A 229 -23.32 7.23 -16.61
CA ALA A 229 -24.75 7.07 -16.83
C ALA A 229 -25.29 8.09 -17.86
N GLY A 230 -26.15 7.62 -18.76
CA GLY A 230 -26.69 8.43 -19.84
C GLY A 230 -25.80 8.55 -21.08
N THR A 231 -24.60 7.95 -21.10
CA THR A 231 -23.69 7.90 -22.25
C THR A 231 -23.73 6.55 -22.95
N ASN A 232 -23.24 6.51 -24.20
CA ASN A 232 -22.95 5.25 -24.89
C ASN A 232 -21.43 5.16 -25.07
N GLN A 233 -20.80 4.36 -24.25
CA GLN A 233 -19.34 4.26 -24.21
C GLN A 233 -18.88 2.84 -23.94
N LEU A 234 -17.91 2.39 -24.73
CA LEU A 234 -17.11 1.21 -24.45
C LEU A 234 -15.68 1.67 -24.20
N SER A 235 -15.08 1.23 -23.10
CA SER A 235 -13.68 1.51 -22.80
C SER A 235 -13.05 0.30 -22.14
N GLY A 236 -11.76 0.11 -22.34
CA GLY A 236 -11.04 -0.98 -21.75
C GLY A 236 -9.53 -0.79 -21.76
N GLN A 237 -8.86 -1.64 -20.99
CA GLN A 237 -7.42 -1.65 -20.87
C GLN A 237 -6.92 -3.09 -20.71
N VAL A 238 -5.85 -3.40 -21.39
CA VAL A 238 -5.08 -4.64 -21.21
C VAL A 238 -3.68 -4.27 -20.78
N ILE A 239 -3.18 -4.93 -19.74
CA ILE A 239 -1.81 -4.79 -19.27
C ILE A 239 -1.18 -6.17 -19.25
N GLY A 240 0.03 -6.31 -19.80
CA GLY A 240 0.85 -7.50 -19.67
C GLY A 240 2.26 -7.13 -19.27
N GLY A 241 2.86 -7.93 -18.42
CA GLY A 241 4.20 -7.61 -17.97
C GLY A 241 4.89 -8.69 -17.17
N MET A 242 6.09 -8.35 -16.75
CA MET A 242 6.95 -9.22 -15.96
C MET A 242 7.66 -8.40 -14.89
N GLU A 243 7.70 -8.92 -13.69
CA GLU A 243 8.51 -8.42 -12.59
C GLU A 243 9.69 -9.36 -12.37
N GLN A 244 10.86 -8.79 -12.21
CA GLN A 244 12.10 -9.50 -11.92
C GLN A 244 12.68 -8.96 -10.62
N ASN A 245 12.71 -9.80 -9.59
CA ASN A 245 13.61 -9.62 -8.45
C ASN A 245 14.74 -10.69 -8.55
N LYS A 246 14.97 -11.50 -7.54
CA LYS A 246 15.83 -12.69 -7.66
C LYS A 246 15.26 -13.71 -8.66
N TYR A 247 13.93 -13.75 -8.79
CA TYR A 247 13.17 -14.62 -9.70
C TYR A 247 12.16 -13.81 -10.51
N ALA A 248 11.65 -14.42 -11.59
CA ALA A 248 10.70 -13.79 -12.47
C ALA A 248 9.25 -14.15 -12.08
N LYS A 249 8.36 -13.16 -12.22
CA LYS A 249 6.92 -13.28 -12.02
C LYS A 249 6.20 -12.56 -13.15
N GLY A 250 5.28 -13.24 -13.85
CA GLY A 250 4.44 -12.68 -14.90
C GLY A 250 3.13 -12.16 -14.35
N PHE A 251 2.56 -11.18 -15.02
CA PHE A 251 1.20 -10.71 -14.73
C PHE A 251 0.46 -10.27 -15.98
N GLY A 252 -0.86 -10.40 -15.94
CA GLY A 252 -1.79 -9.89 -16.93
C GLY A 252 -3.00 -9.27 -16.24
N ASP A 253 -3.49 -8.16 -16.78
CA ASP A 253 -4.64 -7.44 -16.26
C ASP A 253 -5.54 -7.03 -17.44
N PHE A 254 -6.83 -7.28 -17.32
CA PHE A 254 -7.84 -6.94 -18.31
C PHE A 254 -9.00 -6.22 -17.62
N ASN A 255 -9.35 -5.06 -18.14
CA ASN A 255 -10.49 -4.28 -17.68
C ASN A 255 -11.33 -3.85 -18.87
N ILE A 256 -12.66 -3.96 -18.73
CA ILE A 256 -13.63 -3.47 -19.70
C ILE A 256 -14.80 -2.80 -18.98
N SER A 257 -15.27 -1.70 -19.52
CA SER A 257 -16.45 -0.98 -19.04
C SER A 257 -17.33 -0.62 -20.24
N LEU A 258 -18.56 -1.04 -20.17
CA LEU A 258 -19.60 -0.75 -21.14
C LEU A 258 -20.68 0.10 -20.47
N GLN A 259 -21.02 1.24 -21.04
CA GLN A 259 -22.21 2.02 -20.67
C GLN A 259 -23.10 2.17 -21.88
N ARG A 260 -24.38 1.84 -21.73
CA ARG A 260 -25.39 2.02 -22.77
C ARG A 260 -26.64 2.66 -22.16
N GLY A 261 -26.75 3.99 -22.30
CA GLY A 261 -27.83 4.75 -21.68
C GLY A 261 -27.85 4.56 -20.17
N LYS A 262 -28.92 3.99 -19.63
CA LYS A 262 -29.14 3.76 -18.20
C LYS A 262 -28.40 2.53 -17.64
N PHE A 263 -27.95 1.61 -18.50
CA PHE A 263 -27.31 0.36 -18.11
C PHE A 263 -25.79 0.45 -18.25
N GLY A 264 -25.08 0.01 -17.23
CA GLY A 264 -23.63 -0.13 -17.23
C GLY A 264 -23.19 -1.53 -16.79
N LEU A 265 -22.10 -1.99 -17.38
CA LEU A 265 -21.42 -3.24 -17.07
C LEU A 265 -19.92 -2.97 -16.97
N ASP A 266 -19.27 -3.46 -15.94
CA ASP A 266 -17.81 -3.47 -15.82
C ASP A 266 -17.31 -4.87 -15.46
N ALA A 267 -16.20 -5.28 -16.07
CA ALA A 267 -15.52 -6.51 -15.75
C ALA A 267 -14.02 -6.27 -15.62
N GLN A 268 -13.42 -6.91 -14.65
CA GLN A 268 -11.98 -6.87 -14.36
C GLN A 268 -11.48 -8.29 -14.15
N TYR A 269 -10.31 -8.60 -14.68
CA TYR A 269 -9.62 -9.85 -14.43
C TYR A 269 -8.12 -9.60 -14.33
N LYS A 270 -7.49 -10.13 -13.27
CA LYS A 270 -6.06 -10.03 -13.05
C LYS A 270 -5.49 -11.41 -12.80
N TYR A 271 -4.41 -11.71 -13.45
CA TYR A 271 -3.64 -12.94 -13.31
C TYR A 271 -2.21 -12.62 -12.92
N ILE A 272 -1.68 -13.35 -11.95
CA ILE A 272 -0.27 -13.28 -11.53
C ILE A 272 0.24 -14.71 -11.42
N ASP A 273 1.43 -14.97 -11.95
CA ASP A 273 2.08 -16.28 -11.90
C ASP A 273 3.59 -16.13 -11.80
N GLY A 274 4.21 -16.83 -10.87
CA GLY A 274 5.66 -16.89 -10.77
C GLY A 274 6.22 -16.90 -9.36
N TYR A 275 7.50 -16.59 -9.28
CA TYR A 275 8.25 -16.69 -8.05
C TYR A 275 8.49 -15.34 -7.41
N SER A 276 8.45 -15.31 -6.08
CA SER A 276 8.93 -14.22 -5.24
C SER A 276 10.06 -14.73 -4.33
N TYR A 277 10.84 -13.78 -3.81
CA TYR A 277 11.94 -14.07 -2.89
C TYR A 277 11.98 -13.05 -1.77
N GLY A 278 12.24 -13.53 -0.56
CA GLY A 278 12.47 -12.73 0.62
C GLY A 278 13.64 -13.26 1.43
N GLU A 279 14.23 -12.39 2.22
CA GLU A 279 15.29 -12.72 3.16
C GLU A 279 14.97 -12.15 4.53
N SER A 280 15.38 -12.88 5.57
CA SER A 280 15.43 -12.35 6.94
C SER A 280 16.68 -12.85 7.62
N SER A 281 17.21 -12.06 8.55
CA SER A 281 18.27 -12.50 9.47
C SER A 281 17.92 -12.10 10.88
N ARG A 282 18.34 -12.93 11.84
CA ARG A 282 18.15 -12.70 13.26
C ARG A 282 19.49 -12.86 13.95
N ILE A 283 19.80 -11.94 14.84
CA ILE A 283 21.00 -11.96 15.67
C ILE A 283 20.53 -11.71 17.11
N ALA A 284 20.93 -12.59 18.02
CA ALA A 284 20.54 -12.49 19.40
C ALA A 284 21.68 -12.88 20.35
N ASN A 285 21.68 -12.26 21.53
CA ASN A 285 22.37 -12.78 22.72
C ASN A 285 21.28 -13.28 23.67
N HIS A 286 20.84 -14.52 23.48
CA HIS A 286 19.68 -15.10 24.12
C HIS A 286 19.95 -15.37 25.62
N PRO A 287 19.08 -14.88 26.52
CA PRO A 287 19.21 -15.18 27.96
C PRO A 287 18.68 -16.59 28.24
N LEU A 288 19.55 -17.53 28.63
CA LEU A 288 19.19 -18.90 28.98
C LEU A 288 19.62 -19.18 30.42
N GLY A 289 18.69 -19.11 31.37
CA GLY A 289 19.02 -19.11 32.78
C GLY A 289 20.01 -18.00 33.15
N ASN A 290 21.16 -18.38 33.72
CA ASN A 290 22.23 -17.44 34.09
C ASN A 290 23.26 -17.20 32.97
N LYS A 291 23.08 -17.79 31.78
CA LYS A 291 24.01 -17.69 30.66
C LYS A 291 23.42 -16.84 29.53
N ARG A 292 24.30 -16.32 28.69
CA ARG A 292 23.91 -15.73 27.41
C ARG A 292 24.45 -16.58 26.26
N VAL A 293 23.58 -16.94 25.36
CA VAL A 293 23.88 -17.78 24.20
C VAL A 293 23.76 -16.95 22.94
N LYS A 294 24.83 -16.92 22.16
CA LYS A 294 24.83 -16.25 20.87
C LYS A 294 24.00 -17.07 19.88
N TYR A 295 23.08 -16.42 19.21
CA TYR A 295 22.29 -16.98 18.14
C TYR A 295 22.37 -16.07 16.92
N ASP A 296 22.61 -16.65 15.75
CA ASP A 296 22.70 -15.96 14.47
C ASP A 296 22.07 -16.85 13.40
N ASP A 297 21.14 -16.31 12.61
CA ASP A 297 20.59 -17.06 11.48
C ASP A 297 20.30 -16.18 10.26
N GLU A 298 20.36 -16.80 9.10
CA GLU A 298 19.89 -16.24 7.83
C GLU A 298 18.84 -17.17 7.22
N THR A 299 17.69 -16.62 6.88
CA THR A 299 16.60 -17.36 6.23
C THR A 299 16.34 -16.79 4.85
N GLY A 300 16.47 -17.61 3.83
CA GLY A 300 16.02 -17.31 2.47
C GLY A 300 14.70 -18.01 2.17
N GLN A 301 13.70 -17.29 1.71
CA GLN A 301 12.39 -17.83 1.33
C GLN A 301 12.14 -17.64 -0.17
N LYS A 302 11.82 -18.73 -0.86
CA LYS A 302 11.34 -18.74 -2.24
C LYS A 302 9.89 -19.16 -2.26
N ALA A 303 9.00 -18.31 -2.77
CA ALA A 303 7.59 -18.62 -2.90
C ALA A 303 7.17 -18.61 -4.36
N PHE A 304 6.40 -19.61 -4.76
CA PHE A 304 5.69 -19.67 -6.02
C PHE A 304 4.21 -19.36 -5.76
N GLY A 305 3.65 -18.42 -6.53
CA GLY A 305 2.25 -18.03 -6.38
C GLY A 305 1.53 -18.00 -7.71
N ILE A 306 0.24 -18.36 -7.68
CA ILE A 306 -0.71 -18.16 -8.77
C ILE A 306 -1.91 -17.43 -8.16
N THR A 307 -2.25 -16.28 -8.70
CA THR A 307 -3.38 -15.47 -8.24
C THR A 307 -4.32 -15.17 -9.40
N HIS A 308 -5.60 -15.45 -9.23
CA HIS A 308 -6.69 -14.99 -10.07
C HIS A 308 -7.57 -14.06 -9.27
N SER A 309 -7.73 -12.84 -9.72
CA SER A 309 -8.67 -11.87 -9.14
C SER A 309 -9.63 -11.42 -10.22
N TYR A 310 -10.92 -11.40 -9.92
CA TYR A 310 -11.95 -11.04 -10.89
C TYR A 310 -13.07 -10.24 -10.24
N ARG A 311 -13.64 -9.32 -11.01
CA ARG A 311 -14.80 -8.53 -10.60
C ARG A 311 -15.75 -8.37 -11.79
N LEU A 312 -17.04 -8.49 -11.51
CA LEU A 312 -18.12 -8.19 -12.42
C LEU A 312 -19.07 -7.21 -11.72
N GLY A 313 -19.29 -6.05 -12.31
CA GLY A 313 -20.20 -5.03 -11.79
C GLY A 313 -21.27 -4.69 -12.81
N MET A 314 -22.49 -4.50 -12.34
CA MET A 314 -23.62 -4.00 -13.12
C MET A 314 -24.22 -2.80 -12.42
N ASN A 315 -24.64 -1.81 -13.18
CA ASN A 315 -25.40 -0.68 -12.65
C ASN A 315 -26.57 -0.34 -13.57
N TYR A 316 -27.64 0.13 -12.94
CA TYR A 316 -28.80 0.65 -13.66
C TYR A 316 -29.28 1.96 -13.03
N ALA A 317 -29.23 3.04 -13.79
CA ALA A 317 -29.69 4.35 -13.40
C ALA A 317 -31.14 4.57 -13.84
N PHE A 318 -32.11 4.39 -12.93
CA PHE A 318 -33.52 4.68 -13.21
C PHE A 318 -33.72 6.17 -13.48
N SER A 319 -33.09 7.01 -12.65
CA SER A 319 -33.00 8.47 -12.80
C SER A 319 -31.68 8.96 -12.16
N LYS A 320 -31.43 10.29 -12.16
CA LYS A 320 -30.21 10.90 -11.61
C LYS A 320 -29.90 10.48 -10.16
N ASN A 321 -30.95 10.33 -9.34
CA ASN A 321 -30.80 9.99 -7.89
C ASN A 321 -31.43 8.62 -7.57
N HIS A 322 -31.70 7.80 -8.56
CA HIS A 322 -32.32 6.49 -8.41
C HIS A 322 -31.48 5.46 -9.16
N ARG A 323 -30.69 4.66 -8.44
CA ARG A 323 -29.69 3.77 -9.02
C ARG A 323 -29.58 2.47 -8.24
N LEU A 324 -29.39 1.39 -8.98
CA LEU A 324 -29.03 0.08 -8.45
C LEU A 324 -27.65 -0.29 -8.97
N ASP A 325 -26.75 -0.65 -8.06
CA ASP A 325 -25.44 -1.19 -8.35
C ASP A 325 -25.31 -2.58 -7.73
N ILE A 326 -24.83 -3.56 -8.50
CA ILE A 326 -24.55 -4.92 -8.04
C ILE A 326 -23.13 -5.26 -8.49
N ALA A 327 -22.34 -5.80 -7.59
CA ALA A 327 -20.99 -6.23 -7.90
C ALA A 327 -20.66 -7.57 -7.27
N TYR A 328 -19.98 -8.42 -8.03
CA TYR A 328 -19.35 -9.63 -7.54
C TYR A 328 -17.84 -9.49 -7.65
N THR A 329 -17.11 -9.79 -6.58
CA THR A 329 -15.65 -9.80 -6.51
C THR A 329 -15.19 -11.16 -6.03
N GLY A 330 -14.22 -11.76 -6.73
CA GLY A 330 -13.65 -13.03 -6.34
C GLY A 330 -12.13 -13.02 -6.43
N LYS A 331 -11.51 -13.86 -5.59
CA LYS A 331 -10.08 -14.13 -5.62
C LYS A 331 -9.86 -15.63 -5.39
N TRP A 332 -8.99 -16.19 -6.17
CA TRP A 332 -8.38 -17.48 -5.93
C TRP A 332 -6.86 -17.30 -5.94
N ASP A 333 -6.23 -17.73 -4.85
CA ASP A 333 -4.79 -17.68 -4.70
C ASP A 333 -4.27 -19.04 -4.25
N LYS A 334 -3.14 -19.43 -4.82
CA LYS A 334 -2.34 -20.56 -4.37
C LYS A 334 -0.92 -20.11 -4.19
N THR A 335 -0.38 -20.28 -3.01
CA THR A 335 1.02 -19.99 -2.69
C THR A 335 1.69 -21.22 -2.11
N CYS A 336 2.83 -21.58 -2.68
CA CYS A 336 3.71 -22.63 -2.19
C CYS A 336 5.08 -22.01 -1.92
N SER A 337 5.55 -22.04 -0.68
CA SER A 337 6.83 -21.46 -0.31
C SER A 337 7.75 -22.47 0.34
N ASN A 338 9.05 -22.32 0.06
CA ASN A 338 10.12 -23.05 0.73
C ASN A 338 11.07 -22.03 1.32
N SER A 339 11.34 -22.16 2.62
CA SER A 339 12.39 -21.40 3.28
C SER A 339 13.49 -22.33 3.75
N HIS A 340 14.70 -21.79 3.77
CA HIS A 340 15.89 -22.46 4.26
C HIS A 340 16.62 -21.50 5.18
N THR A 341 16.90 -21.99 6.40
CA THR A 341 17.62 -21.26 7.44
C THR A 341 18.98 -21.91 7.65
N THR A 342 19.99 -21.09 7.84
CA THR A 342 21.39 -21.50 8.04
C THR A 342 21.97 -20.86 9.30
N GLU A 343 23.19 -21.23 9.66
CA GLU A 343 23.99 -20.81 10.82
C GLU A 343 23.58 -21.52 12.10
N SER A 344 23.20 -20.80 13.19
CA SER A 344 22.81 -21.39 14.47
C SER A 344 21.55 -22.27 14.39
N SER A 345 20.81 -22.22 13.30
CA SER A 345 19.70 -23.11 12.99
C SER A 345 19.80 -23.60 11.56
N ILE A 346 19.84 -24.91 11.39
CA ILE A 346 19.77 -25.52 10.06
C ILE A 346 18.38 -26.11 9.90
N SER A 347 17.51 -25.42 9.20
CA SER A 347 16.12 -25.85 9.05
C SER A 347 15.55 -25.55 7.66
N GLY A 348 14.57 -26.36 7.29
CA GLY A 348 13.74 -26.14 6.09
C GLY A 348 12.27 -26.06 6.47
N MET A 349 11.55 -25.15 5.87
CA MET A 349 10.10 -25.05 6.01
C MET A 349 9.45 -25.06 4.64
N HIS A 350 8.43 -25.91 4.51
CA HIS A 350 7.53 -25.92 3.36
C HIS A 350 6.16 -25.43 3.82
N HIS A 351 5.58 -24.50 3.06
CA HIS A 351 4.27 -23.95 3.36
C HIS A 351 3.42 -23.89 2.09
N ASP A 352 2.26 -24.55 2.12
CA ASP A 352 1.21 -24.48 1.10
C ASP A 352 0.00 -23.75 1.65
N SER A 353 -0.49 -22.77 0.90
CA SER A 353 -1.68 -22.00 1.23
C SER A 353 -2.58 -21.83 0.02
N HIS A 354 -3.86 -21.92 0.24
CA HIS A 354 -4.89 -21.54 -0.72
C HIS A 354 -5.79 -20.47 -0.10
N GLU A 355 -6.19 -19.50 -0.89
CA GLU A 355 -7.16 -18.49 -0.48
C GLU A 355 -8.32 -18.46 -1.47
N TYR A 356 -9.52 -18.48 -0.96
CA TYR A 356 -10.76 -18.36 -1.71
C TYR A 356 -11.57 -17.21 -1.12
N LEU A 357 -11.88 -16.22 -1.95
CA LEU A 357 -12.70 -15.07 -1.58
C LEU A 357 -13.86 -14.94 -2.57
N HIS A 358 -15.06 -14.79 -2.05
CA HIS A 358 -16.25 -14.43 -2.81
C HIS A 358 -16.96 -13.31 -2.06
N ASN A 359 -17.21 -12.20 -2.74
CA ASN A 359 -17.93 -11.06 -2.19
C ASN A 359 -19.02 -10.63 -3.17
N VAL A 360 -20.19 -10.33 -2.66
CA VAL A 360 -21.31 -9.73 -3.40
C VAL A 360 -21.69 -8.45 -2.68
N ASP A 361 -21.71 -7.34 -3.40
CA ASP A 361 -22.17 -6.04 -2.93
C ASP A 361 -23.41 -5.61 -3.74
N VAL A 362 -24.45 -5.16 -3.07
CA VAL A 362 -25.65 -4.58 -3.67
C VAL A 362 -25.87 -3.21 -3.04
N ASN A 363 -26.01 -2.18 -3.85
CA ASN A 363 -26.31 -0.83 -3.41
C ASN A 363 -27.50 -0.28 -4.16
N TYR A 364 -28.48 0.23 -3.44
CA TYR A 364 -29.71 0.79 -3.98
C TYR A 364 -29.97 2.18 -3.42
N SER A 365 -29.79 3.18 -4.28
CA SER A 365 -30.06 4.58 -3.94
C SER A 365 -31.42 5.00 -4.45
N LEU A 366 -32.23 5.58 -3.60
CA LEU A 366 -33.61 6.02 -3.85
C LEU A 366 -33.70 7.55 -4.01
N PRO A 367 -34.68 8.07 -4.78
CA PRO A 367 -34.76 9.49 -5.12
C PRO A 367 -34.87 10.44 -3.92
N PHE A 368 -35.45 9.96 -2.82
CA PHE A 368 -35.69 10.74 -1.60
C PHE A 368 -34.54 10.73 -0.60
N GLY A 369 -33.34 10.23 -1.03
CA GLY A 369 -32.12 10.30 -0.25
C GLY A 369 -31.85 9.07 0.63
N LEU A 370 -32.68 8.00 0.54
CA LEU A 370 -32.42 6.71 1.20
C LEU A 370 -31.46 5.88 0.36
N THR A 371 -30.43 5.36 1.00
CA THR A 371 -29.50 4.39 0.42
C THR A 371 -29.54 3.11 1.23
N LEU A 372 -29.75 1.99 0.55
CA LEU A 372 -29.70 0.65 1.13
C LEU A 372 -28.47 -0.07 0.56
N ASN A 373 -27.68 -0.66 1.44
CA ASN A 373 -26.53 -1.47 1.03
C ASN A 373 -26.61 -2.86 1.67
N GLY A 374 -26.31 -3.88 0.89
CA GLY A 374 -26.14 -5.26 1.34
C GLY A 374 -24.80 -5.81 0.83
N SER A 375 -24.01 -6.40 1.71
CA SER A 375 -22.74 -7.02 1.36
C SER A 375 -22.62 -8.40 2.00
N TYR A 376 -22.14 -9.37 1.24
CA TYR A 376 -21.83 -10.71 1.71
C TYR A 376 -20.40 -11.08 1.32
N THR A 377 -19.63 -11.62 2.25
CA THR A 377 -18.30 -12.20 1.97
C THR A 377 -18.22 -13.61 2.51
N HIS A 378 -17.77 -14.51 1.65
CA HIS A 378 -17.27 -15.84 2.01
C HIS A 378 -15.77 -15.88 1.80
N TYR A 379 -15.04 -16.24 2.84
CA TYR A 379 -13.58 -16.36 2.83
C TYR A 379 -13.18 -17.72 3.39
N ARG A 380 -12.24 -18.39 2.72
CA ARG A 380 -11.71 -19.68 3.16
C ARG A 380 -10.23 -19.78 2.83
N THR A 381 -9.42 -20.17 3.82
CA THR A 381 -7.98 -20.37 3.65
C THR A 381 -7.49 -21.65 4.36
N PRO A 382 -7.40 -22.78 3.65
CA PRO A 382 -6.68 -23.96 4.13
C PRO A 382 -5.17 -23.76 3.93
N GLN A 383 -4.38 -24.17 4.91
CA GLN A 383 -2.92 -24.05 4.92
C GLN A 383 -2.30 -25.33 5.48
N GLN A 384 -1.10 -25.65 4.97
CA GLN A 384 -0.26 -26.70 5.50
C GLN A 384 1.18 -26.20 5.63
N GLN A 385 1.78 -26.46 6.76
CA GLN A 385 3.19 -26.14 7.05
C GLN A 385 3.91 -27.42 7.48
N ILE A 386 5.09 -27.63 6.91
CA ILE A 386 6.03 -28.70 7.34
C ILE A 386 7.33 -27.99 7.72
N LEU A 387 7.73 -28.10 8.96
CA LEU A 387 8.98 -27.59 9.49
C LEU A 387 9.88 -28.75 9.91
N GLY A 388 11.11 -28.77 9.46
CA GLY A 388 12.10 -29.75 9.90
C GLY A 388 13.46 -29.09 10.04
N GLY A 389 14.13 -29.32 11.16
CA GLY A 389 15.45 -28.78 11.39
C GLY A 389 15.99 -28.94 12.81
N THR A 390 17.25 -28.58 12.94
CA THR A 390 18.01 -28.68 14.18
C THR A 390 18.57 -27.30 14.53
N MET A 391 18.40 -26.88 15.76
CA MET A 391 19.02 -25.70 16.30
C MET A 391 20.31 -26.10 17.04
N ILE A 392 21.43 -25.53 16.57
CA ILE A 392 22.77 -25.75 17.13
C ILE A 392 23.14 -24.50 17.91
N VAL A 393 23.13 -24.61 19.23
CA VAL A 393 23.21 -23.42 20.08
C VAL A 393 24.63 -23.21 20.67
N ASP A 394 25.33 -24.29 21.01
CA ASP A 394 26.67 -24.31 21.61
C ASP A 394 27.21 -25.74 21.56
N GLU A 395 28.55 -25.90 21.54
CA GLU A 395 29.20 -27.22 21.54
C GLU A 395 28.82 -28.10 22.74
N ASN A 396 28.37 -27.48 23.84
CA ASN A 396 27.97 -28.13 25.10
C ASN A 396 26.44 -28.17 25.32
N THR A 397 25.64 -27.68 24.38
CA THR A 397 24.18 -27.67 24.53
C THR A 397 23.57 -28.72 23.58
N THR A 398 22.65 -29.52 24.11
CA THR A 398 21.94 -30.54 23.33
C THR A 398 21.21 -29.88 22.17
N ALA A 399 21.53 -30.27 20.94
CA ALA A 399 20.87 -29.80 19.75
C ALA A 399 19.35 -30.05 19.82
N THR A 400 18.54 -29.00 19.68
CA THR A 400 17.09 -29.14 19.68
C THR A 400 16.60 -29.45 18.27
N GLU A 401 16.10 -30.66 18.07
CA GLU A 401 15.45 -31.07 16.81
C GLU A 401 13.96 -30.73 16.87
N ARG A 402 13.46 -30.09 15.80
CA ARG A 402 12.01 -29.84 15.59
C ARG A 402 11.61 -30.37 14.23
N ASN A 403 10.73 -31.37 14.23
CA ASN A 403 10.13 -31.92 13.02
C ASN A 403 8.62 -31.99 13.20
N MET A 404 7.88 -31.11 12.53
CA MET A 404 6.44 -31.02 12.74
C MET A 404 5.69 -30.72 11.45
N THR A 405 4.42 -31.11 11.43
CA THR A 405 3.46 -30.75 10.40
C THR A 405 2.27 -30.07 11.05
N SER A 406 1.96 -28.85 10.59
CA SER A 406 0.79 -28.09 11.02
C SER A 406 -0.20 -27.97 9.88
N GLY A 407 -1.45 -28.35 10.11
CA GLY A 407 -2.57 -28.10 9.22
C GLY A 407 -3.52 -27.10 9.85
N SER A 408 -3.91 -26.08 9.12
CA SER A 408 -4.91 -25.12 9.58
C SER A 408 -5.91 -24.76 8.51
N LYS A 409 -7.09 -24.32 8.93
CA LYS A 409 -8.13 -23.82 8.04
C LYS A 409 -8.95 -22.77 8.75
N GLN A 410 -9.19 -21.67 8.07
CA GLN A 410 -10.13 -20.65 8.49
C GLN A 410 -11.25 -20.53 7.45
N THR A 411 -12.50 -20.39 7.94
CA THR A 411 -13.67 -20.10 7.11
C THR A 411 -14.46 -18.98 7.76
N ILE A 412 -14.68 -17.89 7.03
CA ILE A 412 -15.43 -16.72 7.48
C ILE A 412 -16.60 -16.48 6.54
N ASN A 413 -17.79 -16.34 7.11
CA ASN A 413 -18.98 -15.82 6.42
C ASN A 413 -19.39 -14.52 7.09
N LYS A 414 -19.53 -13.45 6.30
CA LYS A 414 -19.84 -12.12 6.83
C LYS A 414 -20.94 -11.46 6.03
N TRP A 415 -21.99 -11.03 6.70
CA TRP A 415 -23.10 -10.28 6.17
C TRP A 415 -23.09 -8.85 6.73
N MET A 416 -23.42 -7.88 5.92
CA MET A 416 -23.58 -6.51 6.35
C MET A 416 -24.76 -5.89 5.60
N PHE A 417 -25.58 -5.14 6.34
CA PHE A 417 -26.70 -4.37 5.80
C PHE A 417 -26.62 -2.95 6.36
N THR A 418 -26.81 -1.94 5.51
CA THR A 418 -26.96 -0.57 5.96
C THR A 418 -28.21 0.06 5.36
N ALA A 419 -28.79 0.99 6.09
CA ALA A 419 -29.87 1.86 5.63
C ALA A 419 -29.57 3.28 6.09
N ASP A 420 -29.33 4.18 5.13
CA ASP A 420 -28.81 5.52 5.35
C ASP A 420 -29.73 6.55 4.72
N GLN A 421 -30.15 7.54 5.51
CA GLN A 421 -30.99 8.64 5.07
C GLN A 421 -30.28 9.97 5.25
N THR A 422 -30.33 10.81 4.21
CA THR A 422 -29.81 12.18 4.26
C THR A 422 -30.88 13.17 3.85
N HIS A 423 -30.95 14.28 4.58
CA HIS A 423 -31.87 15.40 4.31
C HIS A 423 -31.09 16.70 4.21
N SER A 424 -31.39 17.47 3.18
CA SER A 424 -31.00 18.88 3.10
C SER A 424 -32.16 19.72 3.64
N LEU A 425 -31.93 20.37 4.77
CA LEU A 425 -32.94 21.18 5.45
C LEU A 425 -32.78 22.68 5.12
N ALA A 426 -33.76 23.47 5.46
CA ALA A 426 -33.70 24.92 5.28
C ALA A 426 -32.50 25.56 5.99
N HIS A 427 -32.10 26.75 5.54
CA HIS A 427 -31.05 27.58 6.15
C HIS A 427 -29.68 26.87 6.21
N GLY A 428 -29.40 25.95 5.26
CA GLY A 428 -28.10 25.26 5.15
C GLY A 428 -27.83 24.20 6.22
N TRP A 429 -28.89 23.69 6.87
CA TRP A 429 -28.78 22.51 7.71
C TRP A 429 -28.85 21.24 6.88
N GLY A 430 -28.07 20.23 7.29
CA GLY A 430 -28.12 18.86 6.80
C GLY A 430 -28.30 17.90 7.96
N LEU A 431 -29.11 16.89 7.79
CA LEU A 431 -29.31 15.79 8.72
C LEU A 431 -28.99 14.49 8.03
N SER A 432 -28.21 13.62 8.68
CA SER A 432 -27.95 12.26 8.25
C SER A 432 -28.17 11.30 9.42
N TYR A 433 -28.80 10.17 9.16
CA TYR A 433 -28.98 9.12 10.15
C TYR A 433 -29.10 7.77 9.46
N GLY A 434 -28.79 6.73 10.19
CA GLY A 434 -28.86 5.38 9.63
C GLY A 434 -28.51 4.30 10.62
N VAL A 435 -28.60 3.09 10.11
CA VAL A 435 -28.34 1.85 10.84
C VAL A 435 -27.44 0.93 10.02
N LYS A 436 -26.53 0.24 10.71
CA LYS A 436 -25.76 -0.87 10.17
C LYS A 436 -25.94 -2.10 11.06
N GLY A 437 -26.27 -3.22 10.44
CA GLY A 437 -26.20 -4.55 11.03
C GLY A 437 -25.08 -5.35 10.34
N GLN A 438 -24.22 -5.98 11.14
CA GLN A 438 -23.17 -6.87 10.63
C GLN A 438 -23.17 -8.15 11.42
N PHE A 439 -23.10 -9.27 10.73
CA PHE A 439 -23.09 -10.61 11.29
C PHE A 439 -21.94 -11.39 10.67
N ALA A 440 -21.08 -11.97 11.51
CA ALA A 440 -19.99 -12.78 11.03
C ALA A 440 -19.93 -14.11 11.79
N SER A 441 -19.60 -15.18 11.06
CA SER A 441 -19.27 -16.48 11.62
C SER A 441 -17.85 -16.83 11.16
N ASN A 442 -16.98 -17.06 12.13
CA ASN A 442 -15.60 -17.51 11.90
C ASN A 442 -15.42 -18.89 12.52
N LYS A 443 -15.05 -19.86 11.69
CA LYS A 443 -14.65 -21.21 12.10
C LYS A 443 -13.20 -21.42 11.71
N SER A 444 -12.34 -21.56 12.71
CA SER A 444 -10.91 -21.78 12.52
C SER A 444 -10.46 -22.97 13.33
N TYR A 445 -9.62 -23.79 12.75
CA TYR A 445 -8.94 -24.86 13.47
C TYR A 445 -7.48 -24.97 13.02
N GLN A 446 -6.64 -25.43 13.93
CA GLN A 446 -5.26 -25.81 13.68
C GLN A 446 -4.94 -27.10 14.42
N THR A 447 -4.17 -27.98 13.78
CA THR A 447 -3.58 -29.16 14.41
C THR A 447 -2.12 -29.24 14.02
N THR A 448 -1.23 -29.40 14.99
CA THR A 448 0.21 -29.56 14.80
C THR A 448 0.65 -30.88 15.40
N VAL A 449 1.30 -31.69 14.59
CA VAL A 449 1.78 -33.04 14.97
C VAL A 449 3.29 -33.13 14.79
N ASN A 450 3.93 -33.92 15.63
CA ASN A 450 5.32 -34.31 15.49
C ASN A 450 5.52 -35.27 14.31
N LYS A 451 6.77 -35.60 13.98
CA LYS A 451 7.14 -36.54 12.93
C LYS A 451 6.56 -37.94 13.13
N ASP A 452 6.37 -38.38 14.37
CA ASP A 452 5.76 -39.65 14.74
C ASP A 452 4.24 -39.66 14.69
N GLY A 453 3.61 -38.52 14.40
CA GLY A 453 2.15 -38.33 14.36
C GLY A 453 1.54 -37.97 15.70
N SER A 454 2.30 -37.92 16.79
CA SER A 454 1.80 -37.42 18.09
C SER A 454 1.44 -35.94 18.02
N VAL A 455 0.33 -35.54 18.61
CA VAL A 455 -0.10 -34.13 18.68
C VAL A 455 0.82 -33.41 19.69
N LEU A 456 1.32 -32.23 19.32
CA LEU A 456 2.11 -31.42 20.23
C LEU A 456 1.23 -30.96 21.41
N PRO A 457 1.81 -30.77 22.63
CA PRO A 457 1.16 -29.99 23.67
C PRO A 457 0.75 -28.63 23.07
N ASP A 458 -0.47 -28.19 23.28
CA ASP A 458 -1.05 -26.98 22.67
C ASP A 458 -1.08 -26.97 21.12
N GLY A 459 -0.85 -28.13 20.48
CA GLY A 459 -0.84 -28.28 19.03
C GLY A 459 -2.23 -28.28 18.38
N THR A 460 -3.31 -28.34 19.15
CA THR A 460 -4.68 -28.27 18.64
C THR A 460 -5.38 -27.03 19.16
N SER A 461 -5.90 -26.23 18.26
CA SER A 461 -6.71 -25.07 18.58
C SER A 461 -7.93 -25.02 17.64
N SER A 462 -9.10 -24.76 18.22
CA SER A 462 -10.35 -24.59 17.47
C SER A 462 -11.13 -23.43 18.00
N ILE A 463 -11.61 -22.58 17.12
CA ILE A 463 -12.45 -21.44 17.44
C ILE A 463 -13.70 -21.46 16.56
N ASP A 464 -14.86 -21.25 17.16
CA ASP A 464 -16.14 -20.99 16.50
C ASP A 464 -16.72 -19.70 17.11
N ILE A 465 -16.52 -18.58 16.40
CA ILE A 465 -16.96 -17.27 16.86
C ILE A 465 -18.08 -16.79 15.96
N ASN A 466 -19.23 -16.50 16.57
CA ASN A 466 -20.32 -15.78 15.94
C ASN A 466 -20.41 -14.37 16.55
N GLU A 467 -20.27 -13.35 15.71
CA GLU A 467 -20.33 -11.95 16.14
C GLU A 467 -21.49 -11.21 15.50
N ARG A 468 -22.01 -10.24 16.23
CA ARG A 468 -23.06 -9.32 15.80
C ARG A 468 -22.66 -7.90 16.17
N ILE A 469 -22.76 -7.00 15.19
CA ILE A 469 -22.51 -5.58 15.39
C ILE A 469 -23.76 -4.85 14.95
N TRP A 470 -24.33 -4.05 15.86
CA TRP A 470 -25.34 -3.08 15.55
C TRP A 470 -24.76 -1.68 15.73
N ASN A 471 -24.95 -0.83 14.74
CA ASN A 471 -24.47 0.54 14.78
C ASN A 471 -25.60 1.47 14.35
N LEU A 472 -25.92 2.42 15.19
CA LEU A 472 -26.87 3.49 14.92
C LEU A 472 -26.10 4.81 14.89
N TYR A 473 -26.37 5.67 13.93
CA TYR A 473 -25.74 6.98 13.90
C TYR A 473 -26.72 8.11 13.59
N ALA A 474 -26.37 9.29 14.07
CA ALA A 474 -26.97 10.56 13.67
C ALA A 474 -25.88 11.59 13.44
N GLY A 475 -26.05 12.41 12.43
CA GLY A 475 -25.10 13.47 12.06
C GLY A 475 -25.82 14.73 11.60
N PHE A 476 -25.26 15.87 11.99
CA PHE A 476 -25.75 17.20 11.63
C PHE A 476 -24.63 17.95 10.92
N SER A 477 -24.98 18.64 9.87
CA SER A 477 -24.10 19.58 9.20
C SER A 477 -24.75 20.94 9.10
N LYS A 478 -23.94 22.01 9.20
CA LYS A 478 -24.41 23.40 9.12
C LYS A 478 -23.41 24.23 8.33
N GLN A 479 -23.91 24.86 7.28
CA GLN A 479 -23.20 25.97 6.65
C GLN A 479 -23.58 27.24 7.46
N ILE A 480 -22.69 27.64 8.39
CA ILE A 480 -22.91 28.77 9.29
C ILE A 480 -22.83 30.08 8.50
N SER A 481 -21.86 30.18 7.61
CA SER A 481 -21.67 31.31 6.69
C SER A 481 -21.01 30.79 5.39
N LYS A 482 -20.82 31.66 4.39
CA LYS A 482 -20.04 31.27 3.19
C LYS A 482 -18.62 30.79 3.53
N ALA A 483 -18.10 31.24 4.67
CA ALA A 483 -16.74 30.93 5.11
C ALA A 483 -16.65 29.74 6.08
N VAL A 484 -17.70 29.45 6.85
CA VAL A 484 -17.65 28.48 7.95
C VAL A 484 -18.69 27.37 7.78
N SER A 485 -18.23 26.13 7.81
CA SER A 485 -19.08 24.94 7.86
C SER A 485 -18.65 24.01 9.00
N VAL A 486 -19.61 23.38 9.63
CA VAL A 486 -19.41 22.41 10.70
C VAL A 486 -20.23 21.16 10.41
N GLU A 487 -19.64 20.01 10.61
CA GLU A 487 -20.29 18.70 10.56
C GLU A 487 -19.92 17.93 11.83
N ALA A 488 -20.94 17.49 12.58
CA ALA A 488 -20.78 16.66 13.76
C ALA A 488 -21.65 15.41 13.62
N SER A 489 -21.13 14.28 14.04
CA SER A 489 -21.92 13.05 14.08
C SER A 489 -21.55 12.20 15.29
N VAL A 490 -22.48 11.36 15.70
CA VAL A 490 -22.28 10.37 16.75
C VAL A 490 -22.80 9.02 16.26
N ALA A 491 -22.02 7.98 16.51
CA ALA A 491 -22.45 6.61 16.28
C ALA A 491 -22.41 5.84 17.60
N ALA A 492 -23.49 5.13 17.91
CA ALA A 492 -23.57 4.17 19.02
C ALA A 492 -23.50 2.76 18.45
N GLU A 493 -22.59 1.95 18.99
CA GLU A 493 -22.35 0.59 18.51
C GLU A 493 -22.39 -0.41 19.64
N GLN A 494 -23.17 -1.45 19.43
CA GLN A 494 -23.09 -2.69 20.20
C GLN A 494 -22.27 -3.71 19.44
N TYR A 495 -21.19 -4.18 20.05
CA TYR A 495 -20.44 -5.34 19.60
C TYR A 495 -20.72 -6.51 20.54
N HIS A 496 -21.20 -7.63 19.99
CA HIS A 496 -21.47 -8.85 20.74
C HIS A 496 -20.76 -10.05 20.06
N SER A 497 -19.97 -10.76 20.86
CA SER A 497 -19.35 -12.02 20.50
C SER A 497 -19.21 -12.89 21.78
N PRO A 498 -18.81 -14.18 21.67
CA PRO A 498 -18.52 -14.98 22.88
C PRO A 498 -17.39 -14.42 23.77
N ILE A 499 -16.52 -13.56 23.21
CA ILE A 499 -15.36 -13.00 23.93
C ILE A 499 -15.69 -11.63 24.50
N TRP A 500 -16.48 -10.79 23.76
CA TRP A 500 -16.76 -9.41 24.16
C TRP A 500 -18.24 -9.07 23.94
N ASP A 501 -18.81 -8.38 24.90
CA ASP A 501 -20.14 -7.74 24.79
C ASP A 501 -20.01 -6.30 25.30
N LYS A 502 -19.97 -5.32 24.37
CA LYS A 502 -19.66 -3.95 24.72
C LYS A 502 -20.46 -2.95 23.89
N TRP A 503 -20.97 -1.92 24.56
CA TRP A 503 -21.45 -0.70 23.93
C TRP A 503 -20.34 0.33 23.87
N ARG A 504 -20.24 1.02 22.75
CA ARG A 504 -19.32 2.15 22.53
C ARG A 504 -20.00 3.28 21.77
N VAL A 505 -19.58 4.51 22.08
CA VAL A 505 -20.06 5.71 21.41
C VAL A 505 -18.87 6.39 20.72
N TYR A 506 -19.10 6.80 19.48
CA TYR A 506 -18.05 7.35 18.60
C TYR A 506 -18.49 8.72 18.09
N PRO A 507 -18.14 9.80 18.80
CA PRO A 507 -18.31 11.15 18.30
C PRO A 507 -17.27 11.48 17.21
N THR A 508 -17.71 12.29 16.23
CA THR A 508 -16.86 12.90 15.20
C THR A 508 -17.21 14.38 15.04
N LEU A 509 -16.21 15.18 14.72
CA LEU A 509 -16.36 16.60 14.43
C LEU A 509 -15.45 17.01 13.28
N ASN A 510 -15.99 17.79 12.35
CA ASN A 510 -15.23 18.50 11.33
C ASN A 510 -15.70 19.96 11.32
N ALA A 511 -14.78 20.88 11.51
CA ALA A 511 -15.04 22.32 11.44
C ALA A 511 -14.11 22.94 10.40
N LEU A 512 -14.69 23.52 9.38
CA LEU A 512 -13.97 24.13 8.28
C LEU A 512 -14.17 25.64 8.31
N TRP A 513 -13.08 26.40 8.18
CA TRP A 513 -13.08 27.84 8.06
C TRP A 513 -12.26 28.31 6.84
N ASN A 514 -12.95 28.75 5.80
CA ASN A 514 -12.37 29.44 4.66
C ASN A 514 -12.13 30.91 5.04
N ILE A 515 -10.94 31.23 5.53
CA ILE A 515 -10.58 32.61 5.94
C ILE A 515 -10.65 33.53 4.72
N ASN A 516 -10.12 33.06 3.60
CA ASN A 516 -10.17 33.68 2.28
C ASN A 516 -9.76 32.66 1.20
N ASP A 517 -9.67 33.08 -0.06
CA ASP A 517 -9.31 32.20 -1.18
C ASP A 517 -7.94 31.50 -1.06
N ASN A 518 -7.05 32.03 -0.23
CA ASN A 518 -5.70 31.54 -0.01
C ASN A 518 -5.51 30.78 1.30
N HIS A 519 -6.39 30.94 2.27
CA HIS A 519 -6.23 30.38 3.61
C HIS A 519 -7.47 29.64 4.06
N LEU A 520 -7.30 28.38 4.38
CA LEU A 520 -8.33 27.48 4.88
C LEU A 520 -7.82 26.74 6.10
N LEU A 521 -8.61 26.74 7.17
CA LEU A 521 -8.38 25.93 8.36
C LEU A 521 -9.41 24.81 8.45
N ASN A 522 -8.98 23.64 8.88
CA ASN A 522 -9.84 22.51 9.20
C ASN A 522 -9.42 21.91 10.54
N LEU A 523 -10.34 21.90 11.49
CA LEU A 523 -10.21 21.18 12.76
C LEU A 523 -11.07 19.91 12.69
N SER A 524 -10.49 18.77 12.99
CA SER A 524 -11.21 17.49 13.05
C SER A 524 -10.94 16.74 14.34
N PHE A 525 -11.95 16.05 14.81
CA PHE A 525 -11.88 15.08 15.90
C PHE A 525 -12.57 13.79 15.45
N SER A 526 -11.94 12.65 15.73
CA SER A 526 -12.56 11.34 15.55
C SER A 526 -12.20 10.39 16.68
N SER A 527 -13.09 9.45 16.93
CA SER A 527 -12.87 8.32 17.82
C SER A 527 -13.14 7.01 17.10
N ASN A 528 -12.38 5.97 17.44
CA ASN A 528 -12.51 4.64 16.86
C ASN A 528 -12.09 3.56 17.86
N SER A 529 -12.46 2.31 17.58
CA SER A 529 -11.97 1.13 18.27
C SER A 529 -11.58 0.06 17.26
N GLU A 530 -10.50 -0.64 17.56
CA GLU A 530 -10.02 -1.77 16.78
C GLU A 530 -10.13 -3.05 17.61
N PHE A 531 -10.70 -4.08 17.00
CA PHE A 531 -10.83 -5.39 17.61
C PHE A 531 -9.69 -6.28 17.11
N PRO A 532 -9.04 -7.06 18.01
CA PRO A 532 -8.01 -8.01 17.61
C PRO A 532 -8.52 -8.99 16.54
N SER A 533 -7.63 -9.45 15.67
CA SER A 533 -7.99 -10.45 14.67
C SER A 533 -8.41 -11.76 15.33
N TYR A 534 -9.29 -12.53 14.67
CA TYR A 534 -9.68 -13.85 15.18
C TYR A 534 -8.46 -14.76 15.43
N TRP A 535 -7.44 -14.63 14.58
CA TRP A 535 -6.22 -15.42 14.69
C TRP A 535 -5.38 -15.02 15.92
N SER A 536 -5.29 -13.74 16.23
CA SER A 536 -4.56 -13.23 17.40
C SER A 536 -5.18 -13.65 18.73
N THR A 537 -6.50 -13.92 18.75
CA THR A 537 -7.23 -14.33 19.97
C THR A 537 -7.31 -15.85 20.18
N MET A 538 -6.75 -16.65 19.26
CA MET A 538 -6.68 -18.11 19.44
C MET A 538 -5.57 -18.51 20.41
N SER A 539 -5.77 -19.60 21.17
CA SER A 539 -4.71 -20.25 21.96
C SER A 539 -3.90 -21.17 21.04
N ASN A 540 -3.18 -20.60 20.08
CA ASN A 540 -2.41 -21.36 19.10
C ASN A 540 -0.95 -20.96 19.11
N VAL A 541 -0.08 -21.87 18.68
CA VAL A 541 1.33 -21.63 18.41
C VAL A 541 1.62 -21.92 16.95
N PHE A 542 2.20 -20.95 16.26
CA PHE A 542 2.69 -21.10 14.91
C PHE A 542 4.21 -20.94 14.89
N TYR A 543 4.92 -21.84 14.24
CA TYR A 543 6.37 -21.85 14.22
C TYR A 543 6.88 -21.18 12.94
N SER A 544 7.48 -20.00 13.07
CA SER A 544 8.12 -19.30 11.95
C SER A 544 9.52 -19.86 11.63
N SER A 545 10.16 -20.47 12.61
CA SER A 545 11.43 -21.19 12.48
C SER A 545 11.60 -22.11 13.70
N THR A 546 12.73 -22.81 13.81
CA THR A 546 13.05 -23.59 15.02
C THR A 546 13.24 -22.69 16.26
N TYR A 547 13.54 -21.40 16.09
CA TYR A 547 13.79 -20.42 17.14
C TYR A 547 12.64 -19.47 17.40
N THR A 548 11.78 -19.20 16.40
CA THR A 548 10.71 -18.19 16.52
C THR A 548 9.34 -18.83 16.55
N GLU A 549 8.61 -18.57 17.61
CA GLU A 549 7.25 -19.02 17.88
C GLU A 549 6.30 -17.80 17.81
N ILE A 550 5.17 -17.92 17.14
CA ILE A 550 4.11 -16.92 17.14
C ILE A 550 2.96 -17.46 17.97
N HIS A 551 2.68 -16.79 19.08
CA HIS A 551 1.64 -17.18 20.01
C HIS A 551 0.42 -16.29 19.86
N GLY A 552 -0.76 -16.90 19.81
CA GLY A 552 -2.01 -16.18 20.00
C GLY A 552 -2.19 -15.74 21.46
N ASN A 553 -3.12 -14.82 21.70
CA ASN A 553 -3.40 -14.27 23.03
C ASN A 553 -4.91 -14.11 23.25
N PRO A 554 -5.58 -15.06 23.91
CA PRO A 554 -7.00 -14.97 24.21
C PRO A 554 -7.40 -13.79 25.11
N ASP A 555 -6.43 -13.24 25.88
CA ASP A 555 -6.66 -12.14 26.81
C ASP A 555 -6.60 -10.76 26.16
N LEU A 556 -6.43 -10.69 24.83
CA LEU A 556 -6.39 -9.43 24.11
C LEU A 556 -7.69 -8.65 24.30
N LYS A 557 -7.52 -7.34 24.48
CA LYS A 557 -8.63 -6.38 24.58
C LYS A 557 -8.70 -5.51 23.33
N PRO A 558 -9.89 -5.17 22.86
CA PRO A 558 -10.04 -4.14 21.84
C PRO A 558 -9.50 -2.81 22.35
N PHE A 559 -8.68 -2.13 21.55
CA PHE A 559 -8.18 -0.82 21.91
C PHE A 559 -8.97 0.31 21.22
N SER A 560 -8.88 1.49 21.77
CA SER A 560 -9.50 2.70 21.21
C SER A 560 -8.42 3.67 20.76
N TYR A 561 -8.77 4.54 19.82
CA TYR A 561 -7.94 5.70 19.51
C TYR A 561 -8.80 6.94 19.27
N TYR A 562 -8.21 8.08 19.62
CA TYR A 562 -8.81 9.40 19.53
C TYR A 562 -7.85 10.28 18.76
N ASP A 563 -8.31 10.81 17.62
CA ASP A 563 -7.52 11.64 16.73
C ASP A 563 -8.02 13.07 16.76
N VAL A 564 -7.11 14.01 16.98
CA VAL A 564 -7.33 15.45 16.81
C VAL A 564 -6.39 15.95 15.72
N ASN A 565 -6.94 16.63 14.71
CA ASN A 565 -6.14 17.18 13.63
C ASN A 565 -6.51 18.65 13.39
N LEU A 566 -5.51 19.50 13.27
CA LEU A 566 -5.63 20.89 12.83
C LEU A 566 -4.83 21.05 11.55
N MET A 567 -5.50 21.30 10.45
CA MET A 567 -4.89 21.50 9.14
C MET A 567 -5.06 22.93 8.67
N TRP A 568 -3.98 23.52 8.20
CA TRP A 568 -3.96 24.84 7.56
C TRP A 568 -3.49 24.70 6.12
N GLN A 569 -4.35 24.95 5.16
CA GLN A 569 -4.03 24.98 3.75
C GLN A 569 -3.79 26.43 3.29
N ILE A 570 -2.66 26.66 2.61
CA ILE A 570 -2.19 27.98 2.16
C ILE A 570 -2.07 27.96 0.64
N LYS A 571 -2.74 28.92 -0.03
CA LYS A 571 -2.73 29.09 -1.52
C LYS A 571 -3.06 27.80 -2.28
N ARG A 572 -3.80 26.86 -1.67
CA ARG A 572 -4.13 25.55 -2.22
C ARG A 572 -2.90 24.72 -2.67
N ARG A 573 -1.72 25.10 -2.18
CA ARG A 573 -0.41 24.56 -2.56
C ARG A 573 0.36 24.01 -1.37
N TYR A 574 0.29 24.67 -0.23
CA TYR A 574 0.99 24.27 0.99
C TYR A 574 -0.01 23.80 2.02
N THR A 575 0.32 22.74 2.74
CA THR A 575 -0.50 22.22 3.83
C THR A 575 0.38 22.05 5.06
N LEU A 576 -0.02 22.67 6.16
CA LEU A 576 0.53 22.45 7.49
C LEU A 576 -0.51 21.69 8.30
N MET A 577 -0.11 20.66 9.04
CA MET A 577 -1.01 19.90 9.89
C MET A 577 -0.35 19.59 11.23
N ALA A 578 -1.04 19.88 12.31
CA ALA A 578 -0.74 19.39 13.65
C ALA A 578 -1.71 18.24 13.97
N PHE A 579 -1.21 17.16 14.57
CA PHE A 579 -2.04 16.02 14.94
C PHE A 579 -1.66 15.46 16.30
N ALA A 580 -2.65 14.89 16.96
CA ALA A 580 -2.50 14.11 18.19
C ALA A 580 -3.37 12.85 18.08
N THR A 581 -2.77 11.68 18.31
CA THR A 581 -3.45 10.39 18.37
C THR A 581 -3.19 9.76 19.74
N LEU A 582 -4.24 9.54 20.51
CA LEU A 582 -4.19 8.88 21.81
C LEU A 582 -4.75 7.46 21.67
N MET A 583 -3.98 6.47 22.07
CA MET A 583 -4.32 5.04 21.91
C MET A 583 -4.17 4.29 23.24
N PRO A 584 -5.17 4.38 24.14
CA PRO A 584 -5.22 3.52 25.31
C PRO A 584 -5.45 2.06 24.90
N ASP A 585 -4.92 1.12 25.70
CA ASP A 585 -4.97 -0.34 25.46
C ASP A 585 -4.41 -0.78 24.10
N TYR A 586 -3.56 0.04 23.46
CA TYR A 586 -2.99 -0.26 22.14
C TYR A 586 -2.33 -1.65 22.15
N SER A 587 -2.59 -2.46 21.13
CA SER A 587 -1.98 -3.78 20.99
C SER A 587 -1.09 -3.87 19.75
N VAL A 588 0.00 -4.62 19.90
CA VAL A 588 0.92 -4.94 18.82
C VAL A 588 1.71 -6.21 19.12
N GLN A 589 2.09 -6.93 18.09
CA GLN A 589 2.94 -8.11 18.22
C GLN A 589 4.40 -7.70 18.43
N LEU A 590 5.01 -8.18 19.51
CA LEU A 590 6.39 -7.89 19.89
C LEU A 590 7.15 -9.18 20.25
N PRO A 591 8.50 -9.19 20.10
CA PRO A 591 9.35 -10.30 20.48
C PRO A 591 9.64 -10.30 21.97
N TYR A 592 9.69 -11.50 22.54
CA TYR A 592 10.18 -11.77 23.88
C TYR A 592 11.06 -13.02 23.84
N GLN A 593 12.33 -12.89 24.26
CA GLN A 593 13.24 -14.02 24.42
C GLN A 593 12.96 -14.71 25.74
N THR A 594 12.60 -15.98 25.70
CA THR A 594 12.35 -16.78 26.91
C THR A 594 13.65 -17.04 27.68
N THR A 595 13.58 -17.29 28.99
CA THR A 595 14.76 -17.56 29.81
C THR A 595 14.93 -19.04 30.13
N ASP A 596 13.92 -19.86 29.88
CA ASP A 596 13.85 -21.29 30.15
C ASP A 596 14.28 -22.16 28.96
N ARG A 597 14.19 -21.64 27.78
CA ARG A 597 14.53 -22.36 26.52
C ARG A 597 14.98 -21.40 25.42
N MET A 598 15.59 -21.94 24.39
CA MET A 598 16.00 -21.17 23.21
C MET A 598 14.81 -20.89 22.29
N ALA A 599 14.01 -19.87 22.63
CA ALA A 599 12.89 -19.44 21.81
C ALA A 599 12.65 -17.93 21.92
N VAL A 600 12.24 -17.33 20.81
CA VAL A 600 11.64 -16.00 20.74
C VAL A 600 10.14 -16.14 20.51
N ILE A 601 9.36 -15.69 21.47
CA ILE A 601 7.91 -15.62 21.38
C ILE A 601 7.53 -14.29 20.74
N MET A 602 6.82 -14.35 19.64
CA MET A 602 6.14 -13.21 19.01
C MET A 602 4.69 -13.24 19.48
N LYS A 603 4.31 -12.37 20.40
CA LYS A 603 2.95 -12.32 20.95
C LYS A 603 2.37 -10.91 20.87
N GLU A 604 1.13 -10.80 20.43
CA GLU A 604 0.39 -9.55 20.51
C GLU A 604 -0.08 -9.32 21.95
N THR A 605 0.23 -8.14 22.50
CA THR A 605 -0.12 -7.76 23.87
C THR A 605 -0.63 -6.33 23.92
N ASN A 606 -1.55 -6.04 24.86
CA ASN A 606 -2.00 -4.69 25.08
C ASN A 606 -0.97 -3.90 25.89
N PHE A 607 -0.79 -2.62 25.54
CA PHE A 607 -0.03 -1.63 26.30
C PHE A 607 -0.96 -0.82 27.20
N ASN A 608 -0.41 -0.07 28.15
CA ASN A 608 -1.17 0.96 28.82
C ASN A 608 -1.63 2.02 27.82
N TYR A 609 -0.71 2.44 26.93
CA TYR A 609 -1.00 3.33 25.80
C TYR A 609 0.15 3.41 24.79
N SER A 610 -0.20 3.88 23.58
CA SER A 610 0.75 4.34 22.57
C SER A 610 0.26 5.68 22.02
N ASN A 611 0.85 6.79 22.45
CA ASN A 611 0.44 8.13 22.06
C ASN A 611 1.36 8.72 21.01
N LYS A 612 0.81 9.48 20.05
CA LYS A 612 1.54 10.15 19.00
C LYS A 612 1.15 11.63 18.93
N PHE A 613 2.13 12.51 18.80
CA PHE A 613 1.94 13.94 18.56
C PHE A 613 2.85 14.34 17.41
N GLY A 614 2.36 15.11 16.47
CA GLY A 614 3.19 15.45 15.33
C GLY A 614 2.79 16.71 14.58
N LEU A 615 3.74 17.12 13.73
CA LEU A 615 3.59 18.22 12.78
C LEU A 615 3.98 17.71 11.39
N GLN A 616 3.19 18.05 10.40
CA GLN A 616 3.48 17.76 9.01
C GLN A 616 3.40 19.03 8.18
N ALA A 617 4.34 19.21 7.27
CA ALA A 617 4.28 20.19 6.20
C ALA A 617 4.36 19.50 4.86
N SER A 618 3.53 19.89 3.91
CA SER A 618 3.59 19.39 2.54
C SER A 618 3.39 20.51 1.52
N ALA A 619 3.98 20.32 0.34
CA ALA A 619 3.89 21.26 -0.76
C ALA A 619 3.73 20.53 -2.09
N ILE A 620 2.86 21.07 -2.96
CA ILE A 620 2.79 20.70 -4.37
C ILE A 620 3.62 21.70 -5.14
N PHE A 621 4.51 21.23 -6.02
CA PHE A 621 5.32 22.10 -6.86
C PHE A 621 5.16 21.76 -8.34
N ASN A 622 5.32 22.78 -9.16
CA ASN A 622 5.35 22.62 -10.60
C ASN A 622 6.28 23.70 -11.19
N ALA A 623 7.24 23.27 -12.01
CA ALA A 623 8.17 24.12 -12.71
C ALA A 623 7.94 23.92 -14.21
N GLY A 624 7.12 24.80 -14.79
CA GLY A 624 6.72 24.71 -16.18
C GLY A 624 6.00 23.37 -16.51
N GLN A 625 6.23 22.86 -17.72
CA GLN A 625 5.66 21.60 -18.17
C GLN A 625 6.55 20.38 -17.90
N TRP A 626 7.81 20.62 -17.49
CA TRP A 626 8.82 19.57 -17.41
C TRP A 626 8.93 18.91 -16.02
N LEU A 627 8.57 19.61 -14.92
CA LEU A 627 8.69 19.08 -13.56
C LEU A 627 7.41 19.34 -12.77
N ASN A 628 6.80 18.27 -12.28
CA ASN A 628 5.68 18.32 -11.35
C ASN A 628 5.96 17.41 -10.16
N GLY A 629 5.43 17.74 -8.99
CA GLY A 629 5.63 16.88 -7.84
C GLY A 629 4.99 17.39 -6.56
N ASN A 630 5.25 16.62 -5.52
CA ASN A 630 4.94 16.98 -4.16
C ASN A 630 6.07 16.55 -3.24
N VAL A 631 6.17 17.19 -2.10
CA VAL A 631 7.11 16.86 -1.03
C VAL A 631 6.40 17.03 0.30
N PHE A 632 6.75 16.18 1.27
CA PHE A 632 6.30 16.35 2.64
C PHE A 632 7.43 16.06 3.63
N VAL A 633 7.32 16.70 4.78
CA VAL A 633 8.12 16.42 5.99
C VAL A 633 7.15 16.25 7.16
N MET A 634 7.36 15.22 7.97
CA MET A 634 6.55 14.92 9.14
C MET A 634 7.45 14.60 10.33
N GLY A 635 7.30 15.35 11.42
CA GLY A 635 7.89 15.05 12.72
C GLY A 635 6.85 14.39 13.62
N THR A 636 7.17 13.24 14.22
CA THR A 636 6.27 12.52 15.13
C THR A 636 7.00 12.21 16.43
N TYR A 637 6.47 12.70 17.54
CA TYR A 637 6.85 12.29 18.88
C TYR A 637 5.93 11.15 19.31
N LYS A 638 6.50 9.97 19.57
CA LYS A 638 5.80 8.77 20.00
C LYS A 638 6.15 8.44 21.44
N HIS A 639 5.15 8.03 22.23
CA HIS A 639 5.28 7.60 23.60
C HIS A 639 4.53 6.29 23.81
N ASP A 640 5.28 5.20 24.01
CA ASP A 640 4.79 3.84 24.25
C ASP A 640 5.06 3.46 25.70
N LYS A 641 4.01 3.02 26.44
CA LYS A 641 4.13 2.54 27.82
C LYS A 641 3.38 1.23 28.00
N SER A 642 4.05 0.26 28.64
CA SER A 642 3.44 -0.98 29.11
C SER A 642 4.05 -1.40 30.45
N ASP A 643 3.18 -1.64 31.44
CA ASP A 643 3.56 -2.18 32.74
C ASP A 643 3.40 -3.71 32.75
N HIS A 644 2.86 -4.32 31.68
CA HIS A 644 2.42 -5.72 31.63
C HIS A 644 2.98 -6.52 30.43
N PHE A 645 4.09 -6.03 29.82
CA PHE A 645 4.73 -6.77 28.73
C PHE A 645 5.66 -7.85 29.33
N PHE A 646 5.15 -9.05 29.49
CA PHE A 646 5.84 -10.14 30.20
C PHE A 646 6.43 -9.66 31.56
N ASP A 647 7.73 -9.88 31.80
CA ASP A 647 8.51 -9.36 32.94
C ASP A 647 9.30 -8.07 32.59
N LEU A 648 9.00 -7.41 31.46
CA LEU A 648 9.74 -6.28 30.91
C LEU A 648 8.85 -5.03 30.77
N PRO A 649 8.51 -4.33 31.84
CA PRO A 649 7.83 -3.05 31.75
C PRO A 649 8.68 -2.05 30.96
N PHE A 650 8.04 -1.20 30.19
CA PHE A 650 8.72 -0.14 29.43
C PHE A 650 7.94 1.17 29.38
N ASP A 651 8.68 2.27 29.39
CA ASP A 651 8.20 3.65 29.16
C ASP A 651 9.15 4.31 28.17
N ARG A 652 8.79 4.35 26.89
CA ARG A 652 9.70 4.74 25.81
C ARG A 652 9.15 5.89 24.97
N LYS A 653 10.03 6.85 24.71
CA LYS A 653 9.71 8.08 23.98
C LYS A 653 10.69 8.28 22.85
N LYS A 654 10.20 8.71 21.67
CA LYS A 654 11.05 8.98 20.53
C LYS A 654 10.46 10.02 19.61
N LEU A 655 11.29 10.96 19.20
CA LEU A 655 11.00 11.83 18.05
C LEU A 655 11.57 11.16 16.79
N SER A 656 10.73 11.01 15.78
CA SER A 656 11.11 10.55 14.44
C SER A 656 10.70 11.56 13.38
N VAL A 657 11.47 11.62 12.29
CA VAL A 657 11.18 12.49 11.16
C VAL A 657 11.05 11.62 9.90
N VAL A 658 10.02 11.87 9.12
CA VAL A 658 9.78 11.26 7.80
C VAL A 658 9.89 12.34 6.75
N LEU A 659 10.61 12.06 5.68
CA LEU A 659 10.71 12.86 4.46
C LEU A 659 10.25 12.01 3.29
N GLY A 660 9.40 12.55 2.43
CA GLY A 660 8.93 11.81 1.27
C GLY A 660 8.36 12.73 0.20
N GLY A 661 8.05 12.15 -0.94
CA GLY A 661 7.44 12.89 -2.03
C GLY A 661 7.45 12.14 -3.35
N THR A 662 6.94 12.80 -4.38
CA THR A 662 6.91 12.32 -5.76
C THR A 662 7.40 13.44 -6.67
N ALA A 663 8.30 13.13 -7.59
CA ALA A 663 8.74 14.04 -8.65
C ALA A 663 8.53 13.36 -10.01
N SER A 664 7.83 14.03 -10.91
CA SER A 664 7.63 13.60 -12.31
C SER A 664 8.34 14.56 -13.25
N VAL A 665 9.36 14.07 -13.92
CA VAL A 665 10.18 14.82 -14.88
C VAL A 665 9.81 14.37 -16.29
N LYS A 666 9.35 15.31 -17.14
CA LYS A 666 9.13 15.07 -18.56
C LYS A 666 10.48 15.14 -19.29
N LEU A 667 10.93 14.02 -19.83
CA LEU A 667 12.25 13.88 -20.45
C LEU A 667 12.28 14.30 -21.92
N CYS A 668 11.13 14.32 -22.61
CA CYS A 668 11.03 14.67 -24.02
C CYS A 668 9.88 15.65 -24.24
N SER A 669 10.10 16.67 -25.09
CA SER A 669 9.06 17.66 -25.41
C SER A 669 8.03 17.11 -26.41
N THR A 670 8.47 16.27 -27.35
CA THR A 670 7.65 15.74 -28.46
C THR A 670 6.90 14.45 -28.11
N GLN A 671 7.40 13.69 -27.13
CA GLN A 671 6.80 12.44 -26.67
C GLN A 671 6.46 12.53 -25.20
N ASP A 672 5.45 11.80 -24.74
CA ASP A 672 5.14 11.69 -23.32
C ASP A 672 6.02 10.61 -22.68
N LEU A 673 7.31 10.97 -22.53
CA LEU A 673 8.30 10.18 -21.79
C LEU A 673 8.60 10.88 -20.47
N ARG A 674 8.35 10.18 -19.36
CA ARG A 674 8.49 10.71 -18.01
C ARG A 674 9.32 9.80 -17.12
N LEU A 675 10.14 10.42 -16.27
CA LEU A 675 10.78 9.77 -15.13
C LEU A 675 10.05 10.19 -13.85
N ILE A 676 9.55 9.22 -13.09
CA ILE A 676 8.85 9.45 -11.84
C ILE A 676 9.72 8.87 -10.72
N LEU A 677 10.01 9.67 -9.70
CA LEU A 677 10.84 9.32 -8.56
C LEU A 677 10.03 9.45 -7.27
N ASN A 678 10.08 8.44 -6.41
CA ASN A 678 9.41 8.41 -5.12
C ASN A 678 10.42 8.11 -4.00
N PRO A 679 11.18 9.11 -3.52
CA PRO A 679 12.05 8.95 -2.35
C PRO A 679 11.23 8.94 -1.06
N PHE A 680 11.67 8.11 -0.12
CA PHE A 680 11.14 8.03 1.25
C PHE A 680 12.31 7.83 2.22
N TYR A 681 12.37 8.65 3.24
CA TYR A 681 13.35 8.53 4.32
C TYR A 681 12.67 8.68 5.68
N GLN A 682 12.97 7.79 6.60
CA GLN A 682 12.56 7.84 8.00
C GLN A 682 13.78 7.75 8.89
N THR A 683 13.88 8.61 9.88
CA THR A 683 14.90 8.53 10.94
C THR A 683 14.61 7.37 11.89
N LYS A 684 15.46 7.15 12.88
CA LYS A 684 15.21 6.16 13.95
C LYS A 684 13.83 6.37 14.58
N ALA A 685 13.10 5.29 14.78
CA ALA A 685 11.77 5.27 15.41
C ALA A 685 11.69 4.18 16.49
N ILE A 686 10.56 4.09 17.20
CA ILE A 686 10.28 3.02 18.18
C ILE A 686 8.91 2.39 17.93
N GLN A 687 8.79 1.12 18.32
CA GLN A 687 7.52 0.43 18.44
C GLN A 687 7.58 -0.55 19.62
N GLY A 688 6.97 -0.18 20.75
CA GLY A 688 7.11 -0.93 22.00
C GLY A 688 8.58 -1.13 22.35
N VAL A 689 9.01 -2.39 22.47
CA VAL A 689 10.40 -2.76 22.79
C VAL A 689 11.38 -2.60 21.60
N TYR A 690 10.89 -2.41 20.37
CA TYR A 690 11.74 -2.26 19.20
C TYR A 690 12.33 -0.84 19.06
N ASP A 691 13.63 -0.79 18.78
CA ASP A 691 14.28 0.30 18.08
C ASP A 691 14.24 0.01 16.57
N ILE A 692 13.69 0.92 15.79
CA ILE A 692 13.61 0.83 14.33
C ILE A 692 14.75 1.66 13.76
N SER A 693 15.63 1.04 12.96
CA SER A 693 16.73 1.71 12.28
C SER A 693 16.22 2.69 11.20
N PRO A 694 17.03 3.69 10.80
CA PRO A 694 16.63 4.59 9.71
C PRO A 694 16.34 3.81 8.44
N ILE A 695 15.28 4.21 7.74
CA ILE A 695 14.81 3.56 6.50
C ILE A 695 14.96 4.56 5.37
N PHE A 696 15.65 4.17 4.31
CA PHE A 696 15.64 4.89 3.03
C PHE A 696 15.13 3.96 1.95
N ARG A 697 14.08 4.40 1.24
CA ARG A 697 13.53 3.69 0.09
C ARG A 697 13.42 4.64 -1.09
N MET A 698 13.58 4.11 -2.29
CA MET A 698 13.36 4.86 -3.51
C MET A 698 12.76 3.93 -4.55
N ASN A 699 11.66 4.38 -5.13
CA ASN A 699 11.09 3.80 -6.33
C ASN A 699 11.36 4.76 -7.49
N ALA A 700 11.61 4.22 -8.69
CA ALA A 700 11.82 5.00 -9.89
C ALA A 700 11.05 4.34 -11.04
N LYS A 701 10.25 5.12 -11.79
CA LYS A 701 9.48 4.63 -12.92
C LYS A 701 9.79 5.46 -14.16
N LEU A 702 10.19 4.80 -15.24
CA LEU A 702 10.26 5.37 -16.57
C LEU A 702 8.99 4.96 -17.32
N GLN A 703 8.23 5.92 -17.76
CA GLN A 703 6.95 5.71 -18.45
C GLN A 703 6.94 6.45 -19.77
N TRP A 704 6.56 5.73 -20.82
CA TRP A 704 6.29 6.27 -22.15
C TRP A 704 4.84 6.02 -22.52
N SER A 705 4.22 7.00 -23.20
CA SER A 705 2.88 6.88 -23.77
C SER A 705 2.90 7.31 -25.24
N SER A 706 2.16 6.60 -26.09
CA SER A 706 1.98 6.98 -27.50
C SER A 706 1.21 8.28 -27.61
N HIS A 707 1.35 8.98 -28.76
CA HIS A 707 0.70 10.26 -29.00
C HIS A 707 -0.84 10.18 -28.94
N ASP A 708 -1.41 9.06 -29.36
CA ASP A 708 -2.86 8.80 -29.26
C ASP A 708 -3.31 8.31 -27.88
N GLY A 709 -2.37 8.11 -26.93
CA GLY A 709 -2.61 7.65 -25.57
C GLY A 709 -3.05 6.18 -25.46
N ARG A 710 -3.04 5.41 -26.56
CA ARG A 710 -3.49 4.00 -26.56
C ARG A 710 -2.43 3.05 -26.02
N TRP A 711 -1.17 3.26 -26.41
CA TRP A 711 -0.06 2.42 -25.97
C TRP A 711 0.72 3.08 -24.86
N GLY A 712 1.13 2.29 -23.89
CA GLY A 712 2.05 2.68 -22.84
C GLY A 712 3.07 1.61 -22.58
N VAL A 713 4.29 2.03 -22.28
CA VAL A 713 5.38 1.15 -21.79
C VAL A 713 5.91 1.74 -20.51
N ARG A 714 6.09 0.90 -19.50
CA ARG A 714 6.64 1.30 -18.22
C ARG A 714 7.76 0.37 -17.77
N LEU A 715 8.77 0.96 -17.19
CA LEU A 715 9.85 0.28 -16.48
C LEU A 715 9.88 0.83 -15.06
N ASN A 716 9.52 0.01 -14.07
CA ASN A 716 9.43 0.40 -12.69
C ASN A 716 10.47 -0.34 -11.85
N GLY A 717 11.36 0.40 -11.19
CA GLY A 717 12.27 -0.09 -10.16
C GLY A 717 11.70 0.17 -8.78
N SER A 718 11.41 -0.88 -8.03
CA SER A 718 10.94 -0.79 -6.65
C SER A 718 12.07 -1.06 -5.68
N ASN A 719 12.15 -0.26 -4.59
CA ASN A 719 13.18 -0.35 -3.55
C ASN A 719 14.59 -0.53 -4.16
N ILE A 720 14.96 0.35 -5.11
CA ILE A 720 16.17 0.21 -5.96
C ILE A 720 17.48 0.09 -5.18
N PHE A 721 17.51 0.51 -3.91
CA PHE A 721 18.66 0.40 -3.00
C PHE A 721 18.65 -0.87 -2.15
N ASN A 722 17.59 -1.68 -2.26
CA ASN A 722 17.42 -2.96 -1.55
C ASN A 722 17.64 -2.88 -0.04
N ASN A 723 17.12 -1.81 0.60
CA ASN A 723 17.29 -1.60 2.04
C ASN A 723 16.30 -2.46 2.84
N PRO A 724 16.79 -3.29 3.78
CA PRO A 724 15.93 -4.07 4.65
C PRO A 724 15.26 -3.22 5.73
N TYR A 725 14.19 -3.73 6.29
CA TYR A 725 13.62 -3.25 7.54
C TYR A 725 14.42 -3.85 8.70
N ASP A 726 15.06 -3.02 9.51
CA ASP A 726 15.99 -3.44 10.57
C ASP A 726 15.50 -2.96 11.93
N THR A 727 15.28 -3.90 12.84
CA THR A 727 14.78 -3.65 14.19
C THR A 727 15.67 -4.33 15.24
N ARG A 728 15.76 -3.70 16.40
CA ARG A 728 16.49 -4.25 17.54
C ARG A 728 15.70 -4.03 18.83
N SER A 729 15.65 -5.06 19.68
CA SER A 729 15.13 -4.99 21.04
C SER A 729 16.27 -5.23 22.02
N VAL A 730 16.57 -4.23 22.88
CA VAL A 730 17.65 -4.27 23.90
C VAL A 730 17.09 -3.75 25.22
N GLN A 731 16.18 -4.50 25.82
CA GLN A 731 15.54 -4.11 27.08
C GLN A 731 15.74 -5.19 28.15
N GLY A 732 16.13 -4.79 29.35
CA GLY A 732 16.40 -5.73 30.43
C GLY A 732 17.46 -6.76 30.02
N ASN A 733 17.08 -8.03 30.06
CA ASN A 733 17.91 -9.15 29.63
C ASN A 733 17.82 -9.49 28.14
N GLN A 734 16.97 -8.80 27.37
CA GLN A 734 16.73 -9.05 25.94
C GLN A 734 17.81 -8.42 25.06
N ASP A 735 18.29 -9.14 24.07
CA ASP A 735 19.10 -8.60 22.97
C ASP A 735 18.77 -9.38 21.69
N TYR A 736 17.85 -8.82 20.90
CA TYR A 736 17.33 -9.44 19.70
C TYR A 736 17.30 -8.41 18.57
N ARG A 737 17.90 -8.73 17.44
CA ARG A 737 17.87 -7.93 16.22
C ARG A 737 17.31 -8.75 15.09
N MET A 738 16.42 -8.15 14.31
CA MET A 738 15.81 -8.76 13.15
C MET A 738 15.92 -7.82 11.95
N LYS A 739 16.39 -8.35 10.83
CA LYS A 739 16.35 -7.67 9.54
C LYS A 739 15.41 -8.42 8.61
N LEU A 740 14.50 -7.71 7.99
CA LEU A 740 13.51 -8.24 7.07
C LEU A 740 13.66 -7.57 5.72
N ASN A 741 13.85 -8.36 4.67
CA ASN A 741 13.91 -7.88 3.28
C ASN A 741 12.91 -8.63 2.41
N TYR A 742 11.63 -8.53 2.74
CA TYR A 742 10.53 -9.10 1.94
C TYR A 742 10.23 -8.26 0.69
N ASN A 743 10.53 -6.95 0.73
CA ASN A 743 10.41 -6.06 -0.41
C ASN A 743 11.75 -5.95 -1.14
N TRP A 744 12.26 -7.08 -1.61
CA TRP A 744 13.50 -7.14 -2.39
C TRP A 744 13.43 -6.21 -3.60
N ALA A 745 14.55 -5.56 -3.92
CA ALA A 745 14.62 -4.72 -5.11
C ALA A 745 14.10 -5.46 -6.34
N SER A 746 13.16 -4.86 -7.06
CA SER A 746 12.58 -5.48 -8.25
C SER A 746 12.52 -4.50 -9.41
N LEU A 747 12.55 -5.05 -10.63
CA LEU A 747 12.37 -4.34 -11.87
C LEU A 747 11.14 -4.92 -12.57
N THR A 748 10.15 -4.06 -12.86
CA THR A 748 8.91 -4.46 -13.54
C THR A 748 8.85 -3.80 -14.92
N LEU A 749 8.72 -4.61 -15.97
CA LEU A 749 8.39 -4.16 -17.31
C LEU A 749 6.91 -4.44 -17.58
N GLY A 750 6.17 -3.42 -18.00
CA GLY A 750 4.76 -3.54 -18.35
C GLY A 750 4.45 -2.85 -19.67
N VAL A 751 3.57 -3.47 -20.46
CA VAL A 751 2.98 -2.91 -21.68
C VAL A 751 1.49 -2.76 -21.47
N ILE A 752 0.97 -1.59 -21.83
CA ILE A 752 -0.43 -1.19 -21.64
C ILE A 752 -1.03 -0.91 -23.00
N TYR A 753 -2.22 -1.46 -23.24
CA TYR A 753 -3.05 -1.09 -24.38
C TYR A 753 -4.42 -0.64 -23.92
N LYS A 754 -4.84 0.57 -24.32
CA LYS A 754 -6.14 1.17 -24.01
C LYS A 754 -6.98 1.26 -25.26
N PHE A 755 -8.27 0.91 -25.15
CA PHE A 755 -9.21 0.98 -26.26
C PHE A 755 -10.52 1.67 -25.86
N GLY A 756 -11.26 2.18 -26.85
CA GLY A 756 -12.52 2.89 -26.64
C GLY A 756 -12.36 4.31 -26.13
N GLY A 757 -13.30 4.78 -25.31
CA GLY A 757 -13.43 6.18 -24.87
C GLY A 757 -12.43 6.67 -23.82
N TYR A 758 -11.27 6.03 -23.65
CA TYR A 758 -10.20 6.51 -22.75
C TYR A 758 -9.49 7.80 -23.23
N LYS A 759 -9.91 8.39 -24.37
CA LYS A 759 -9.47 9.75 -24.72
C LYS A 759 -10.06 10.71 -23.67
N GLU A 760 -9.20 11.39 -22.94
CA GLU A 760 -9.59 12.62 -22.27
C GLU A 760 -10.17 13.55 -23.33
N LYS A 761 -11.50 13.70 -23.37
CA LYS A 761 -12.09 14.85 -24.02
C LYS A 761 -11.62 16.04 -23.20
N ASP A 762 -10.86 16.92 -23.83
CA ASP A 762 -10.72 18.29 -23.33
C ASP A 762 -12.15 18.81 -23.17
N VAL A 763 -12.63 18.81 -21.93
CA VAL A 763 -13.90 19.47 -21.61
C VAL A 763 -13.60 20.94 -21.79
N LYS A 764 -14.03 21.51 -22.93
CA LYS A 764 -14.00 22.94 -23.16
C LYS A 764 -14.66 23.57 -21.91
N ALA A 765 -13.94 24.47 -21.27
CA ALA A 765 -14.47 25.23 -20.17
C ALA A 765 -15.78 25.89 -20.63
N VAL A 766 -16.89 25.62 -19.94
CA VAL A 766 -18.14 26.34 -20.20
C VAL A 766 -17.82 27.79 -19.87
N ASP A 767 -17.99 28.65 -20.87
CA ASP A 767 -17.84 30.10 -20.71
C ASP A 767 -18.95 30.59 -19.78
N THR A 768 -18.59 30.87 -18.54
CA THR A 768 -19.51 31.45 -17.53
C THR A 768 -19.36 32.97 -17.44
N SER A 769 -18.67 33.63 -18.36
CA SER A 769 -18.37 35.06 -18.31
C SER A 769 -19.60 35.98 -18.39
N ARG A 770 -20.79 35.43 -18.70
CA ARG A 770 -22.06 36.17 -18.74
C ARG A 770 -23.10 35.70 -17.71
N MET A 771 -22.75 34.81 -16.79
CA MET A 771 -23.65 34.47 -15.70
C MET A 771 -23.32 35.40 -14.53
N GLY A 772 -24.09 36.50 -14.44
CA GLY A 772 -23.99 37.43 -13.31
C GLY A 772 -24.29 36.73 -12.00
N HIS A 773 -23.49 37.06 -10.99
CA HIS A 773 -23.75 36.83 -9.58
C HIS A 773 -23.95 38.17 -8.91
#